data_69e6a2b56d819eac314deee3360ebe87
#
_entry.id   69e6a2b56d819eac314deee3360ebe87
#
_cell.length_a   1.000
_cell.length_b   1.000
_cell.length_c   1.000
_cell.angle_alpha   90.00
_cell.angle_beta   90.00
_cell.angle_gamma   90.00
#
_symmetry.space_group_name_H-M   'P 1'
#
loop_
_entity.id
_entity.type
_entity.pdbx_description
1 polymer ?
#
loop_
_entity_poly.entity_id
_entity_poly.type
_entity_poly.pdbx_seq_one_letter_code
_entity_poly.pdbx_strand_id
1 'polypeptide(L)'
;MALACLTSCNDKTPPKDTTSQNTGNKPQKTYTIDGSILVSCIGQADANGVFVIPDGITMIAEGAFAGDTDLKEVVIGGEVKVIGSSAFQYCTSLETVTINEGVETIGSHAFANCTSLKNVALPSTVNVLNEYAFYACEDLESISLQNIREIREAAFYACTSLESVEFSSELETLGSWVFSQCRSLESLSFNGVTKLDTISDYAFTGCSMLRSIEIPEGVRRIGILSFYDCSRLSSVTIPSSVESIDFGALNYTRWYQDQSDDYLIVGDGVLIKCTVHPSTLDLSGKGIKMIGCSAFYNALAHDEAIEYGYKYAESLENIVIPDTVREIGKSAFAGCLSLKNITLNKDIVRIDDGAFNLLVSTTISSAKVNLEDCTKLEYIGSYAFQGCNGIEKVTLSPTVTHIGEYAFESTKAQTSFIEAAAKATEEKDRYWIVGDVLLSAYVAEGQTAVHIPEGVKIIAGSALCGWDSAYAPEDTTGLSDSGVSKFNITNKVTELYLPEGLESIGNMAFFRMACIETVDLPSTLRVIGANAFYFCTELANVTGGENLQELGDYAFCYCTSLTRFQIPDSVTELGANVFVGCSSLKTVYLPKTLEAPASSLFDETCSSLAQIYVNASVRPRIYFILGPLQQAINVDYYK
;
A
#
# COMPACT_ATOMS: atom_id res chain seq x y z
N MET A 1 -5.17 -6.88 9.34
CA MET A 1 -3.74 -6.48 9.31
C MET A 1 -3.51 -4.95 9.25
N ALA A 2 -4.46 -4.13 8.86
CA ALA A 2 -4.28 -2.66 8.78
C ALA A 2 -4.18 -1.93 10.13
N LEU A 3 -4.53 -2.56 11.25
CA LEU A 3 -4.45 -1.93 12.59
C LEU A 3 -3.09 -2.06 13.28
N ALA A 4 -2.20 -2.91 12.79
CA ALA A 4 -0.92 -3.20 13.42
C ALA A 4 0.23 -2.24 13.00
N CYS A 5 0.07 -1.50 11.90
CA CYS A 5 1.09 -0.52 11.48
C CYS A 5 1.03 0.83 12.22
N LEU A 6 -0.04 1.09 12.97
CA LEU A 6 -0.23 2.35 13.70
C LEU A 6 0.40 2.37 15.11
N THR A 7 1.00 1.27 15.57
CA THR A 7 1.57 1.18 16.93
C THR A 7 3.08 1.36 16.99
N SER A 8 3.78 1.49 15.87
CA SER A 8 5.25 1.63 15.88
C SER A 8 5.78 3.07 15.96
N CYS A 9 4.90 4.07 15.92
CA CYS A 9 5.27 5.48 16.11
C CYS A 9 5.12 6.01 17.54
N ASN A 10 4.77 5.17 18.52
CA ASN A 10 4.73 5.54 19.92
C ASN A 10 5.90 4.92 20.66
N ASP A 11 6.78 5.73 21.12
CA ASP A 11 7.70 5.70 22.26
C ASP A 11 9.11 6.15 21.90
N LYS A 12 9.28 7.45 21.78
CA LYS A 12 10.52 8.07 22.29
C LYS A 12 10.11 9.18 23.25
N THR A 13 10.00 8.83 24.52
CA THR A 13 10.06 9.81 25.61
C THR A 13 11.35 10.61 25.49
N PRO A 14 11.30 11.95 25.62
CA PRO A 14 12.51 12.76 25.60
C PRO A 14 13.49 12.32 26.70
N PRO A 15 14.80 12.42 26.49
CA PRO A 15 15.80 12.02 27.47
C PRO A 15 15.61 12.83 28.77
N LYS A 16 15.58 12.14 29.90
CA LYS A 16 15.47 12.74 31.24
C LYS A 16 16.62 13.66 31.48
N ASP A 17 16.30 14.91 31.87
CA ASP A 17 17.20 15.91 32.42
C ASP A 17 18.19 15.35 33.44
N THR A 18 19.47 15.59 33.16
CA THR A 18 20.48 15.60 34.23
C THR A 18 20.54 17.00 34.83
N THR A 19 20.00 17.11 36.02
CA THR A 19 20.06 18.28 36.86
C THR A 19 21.47 18.83 37.00
N SER A 20 21.71 20.08 36.60
CA SER A 20 22.72 20.92 37.21
C SER A 20 22.05 22.19 37.73
N GLN A 21 22.24 22.44 39.03
CA GLN A 21 21.82 23.66 39.72
C GLN A 21 22.58 24.85 39.18
N ASN A 22 21.97 25.90 38.88
CA ASN A 22 22.15 27.07 39.35
C ASN A 22 21.81 28.44 39.00
N THR A 23 21.84 29.36 39.69
CA THR A 23 21.97 30.86 39.76
C THR A 23 21.54 31.68 38.55
N GLY A 24 20.46 32.38 38.79
CA GLY A 24 19.99 33.66 38.29
C GLY A 24 20.77 34.42 37.21
N ASN A 25 20.55 34.04 35.96
CA ASN A 25 20.63 34.94 34.83
C ASN A 25 19.57 34.44 33.82
N LYS A 26 18.72 35.36 33.31
CA LYS A 26 17.85 35.01 32.18
C LYS A 26 18.72 34.39 31.09
N PRO A 27 18.43 33.20 30.57
CA PRO A 27 19.19 32.63 29.46
C PRO A 27 19.18 33.61 28.30
N GLN A 28 20.34 33.93 27.79
CA GLN A 28 20.50 34.74 26.60
C GLN A 28 19.90 33.93 25.44
N LYS A 29 18.91 34.50 24.74
CA LYS A 29 18.27 33.86 23.58
C LYS A 29 19.35 33.43 22.59
N THR A 30 19.50 32.12 22.35
CA THR A 30 20.54 31.56 21.48
C THR A 30 19.87 30.63 20.46
N TYR A 31 19.33 31.23 19.41
CA TYR A 31 18.98 30.44 18.20
C TYR A 31 20.19 30.34 17.27
N THR A 32 20.25 29.28 16.47
CA THR A 32 21.36 29.02 15.56
C THR A 32 20.94 29.37 14.12
N ILE A 33 21.73 30.24 13.49
CA ILE A 33 21.57 30.59 12.07
C ILE A 33 22.85 30.18 11.34
N ASP A 34 22.69 29.52 10.20
CA ASP A 34 23.77 29.24 9.24
C ASP A 34 23.44 29.92 7.91
N GLY A 35 24.15 31.00 7.61
CA GLY A 35 23.84 31.87 6.48
C GLY A 35 22.44 32.49 6.57
N SER A 36 21.51 32.08 5.72
CA SER A 36 20.09 32.47 5.74
C SER A 36 19.16 31.37 6.23
N ILE A 37 19.70 30.34 6.89
CA ILE A 37 18.95 29.18 7.38
C ILE A 37 18.82 29.26 8.90
N LEU A 38 17.60 29.22 9.41
CA LEU A 38 17.32 29.07 10.84
C LEU A 38 17.39 27.59 11.22
N VAL A 39 18.47 27.21 11.90
CA VAL A 39 18.80 25.80 12.14
C VAL A 39 18.14 25.25 13.42
N SER A 40 18.10 26.03 14.51
CA SER A 40 17.51 25.61 15.78
C SER A 40 17.03 26.79 16.58
N CYS A 41 15.85 26.67 17.20
CA CYS A 41 15.21 27.78 17.91
C CYS A 41 14.37 27.36 19.14
N ILE A 42 14.57 26.20 19.74
CA ILE A 42 13.75 25.67 20.83
C ILE A 42 13.91 26.56 22.09
N GLY A 43 12.79 26.88 22.75
CA GLY A 43 12.75 27.68 24.00
C GLY A 43 13.11 29.15 23.80
N GLN A 44 12.96 29.70 22.59
CA GLN A 44 13.33 31.07 22.25
C GLN A 44 12.14 32.03 22.14
N ALA A 45 10.91 31.58 22.33
CA ALA A 45 9.72 32.40 22.38
C ALA A 45 9.85 33.49 23.48
N ASP A 46 9.17 34.60 23.33
CA ASP A 46 9.11 35.66 24.33
C ASP A 46 8.26 35.25 25.55
N ALA A 47 8.06 36.19 26.50
CA ALA A 47 7.29 35.90 27.70
C ALA A 47 5.79 35.59 27.43
N ASN A 48 5.29 35.88 26.24
CA ASN A 48 3.92 35.57 25.80
C ASN A 48 3.87 34.29 24.94
N GLY A 49 5.01 33.68 24.66
CA GLY A 49 5.10 32.50 23.80
C GLY A 49 5.19 32.84 22.31
N VAL A 50 5.53 34.09 21.94
CA VAL A 50 5.57 34.55 20.55
C VAL A 50 7.02 34.51 20.04
N PHE A 51 7.19 34.01 18.82
CA PHE A 51 8.44 34.06 18.08
C PHE A 51 8.24 34.65 16.67
N VAL A 52 8.99 35.67 16.32
CA VAL A 52 9.03 36.25 14.98
C VAL A 52 10.30 35.79 14.28
N ILE A 53 10.18 35.16 13.12
CA ILE A 53 11.34 34.72 12.33
C ILE A 53 12.15 35.99 11.96
N PRO A 54 13.46 36.01 12.22
CA PRO A 54 14.31 37.15 11.90
C PRO A 54 14.37 37.48 10.42
N ASP A 55 14.57 38.75 10.07
CA ASP A 55 14.81 39.21 8.71
C ASP A 55 16.05 38.52 8.11
N GLY A 56 16.05 38.30 6.80
CA GLY A 56 17.14 37.64 6.08
C GLY A 56 17.10 36.10 6.13
N ILE A 57 16.13 35.51 6.83
CA ILE A 57 15.95 34.05 6.83
C ILE A 57 15.14 33.66 5.60
N THR A 58 15.71 32.76 4.79
CA THR A 58 15.07 32.19 3.59
C THR A 58 14.58 30.76 3.78
N MET A 59 15.06 30.07 4.81
CA MET A 59 14.68 28.69 5.13
C MET A 59 14.63 28.46 6.65
N ILE A 60 13.59 27.81 7.10
CA ILE A 60 13.51 27.19 8.44
C ILE A 60 13.94 25.74 8.26
N ALA A 61 15.00 25.32 8.96
CA ALA A 61 15.55 23.99 8.81
C ALA A 61 14.63 22.90 9.36
N GLU A 62 14.94 21.67 9.02
CA GLU A 62 14.29 20.50 9.59
C GLU A 62 14.39 20.50 11.12
N GLY A 63 13.24 20.31 11.79
CA GLY A 63 13.14 20.22 13.25
C GLY A 63 13.51 21.50 14.02
N ALA A 64 13.62 22.66 13.37
CA ALA A 64 14.15 23.87 14.01
C ALA A 64 13.44 24.28 15.31
N PHE A 65 12.15 24.00 15.45
CA PHE A 65 11.32 24.22 16.64
C PHE A 65 10.72 22.92 17.21
N ALA A 66 11.12 21.75 16.70
CA ALA A 66 10.46 20.50 17.06
C ALA A 66 10.43 20.27 18.59
N GLY A 67 9.22 20.04 19.13
CA GLY A 67 9.01 19.83 20.56
C GLY A 67 9.05 21.10 21.43
N ASP A 68 9.02 22.31 20.84
CA ASP A 68 8.96 23.56 21.62
C ASP A 68 7.53 23.75 22.17
N THR A 69 7.32 23.35 23.42
CA THR A 69 6.03 23.45 24.10
C THR A 69 5.76 24.84 24.71
N ASP A 70 6.73 25.77 24.67
CA ASP A 70 6.55 27.16 25.11
C ASP A 70 6.09 28.08 24.00
N LEU A 71 6.25 27.63 22.72
CA LEU A 71 5.85 28.37 21.53
C LEU A 71 4.32 28.36 21.35
N LYS A 72 3.68 29.54 21.39
CA LYS A 72 2.24 29.73 21.21
C LYS A 72 1.89 30.39 19.89
N GLU A 73 2.74 31.28 19.42
CA GLU A 73 2.56 32.01 18.17
C GLU A 73 3.87 32.09 17.41
N VAL A 74 3.84 31.85 16.11
CA VAL A 74 4.98 32.09 15.23
C VAL A 74 4.57 32.95 14.04
N VAL A 75 5.41 33.94 13.71
CA VAL A 75 5.26 34.79 12.54
C VAL A 75 6.40 34.49 11.56
N ILE A 76 6.05 33.97 10.40
CA ILE A 76 6.98 33.59 9.34
C ILE A 76 6.96 34.66 8.27
N GLY A 77 8.08 35.39 8.12
CA GLY A 77 8.23 36.51 7.19
C GLY A 77 8.21 36.07 5.72
N GLY A 78 7.90 36.97 4.81
CA GLY A 78 7.78 36.69 3.38
C GLY A 78 9.12 36.42 2.65
N GLU A 79 10.27 36.58 3.33
CA GLU A 79 11.58 36.17 2.79
C GLU A 79 11.80 34.66 2.89
N VAL A 80 11.10 33.99 3.82
CA VAL A 80 11.15 32.53 3.97
C VAL A 80 10.50 31.88 2.76
N LYS A 81 11.24 31.01 2.09
CA LYS A 81 10.78 30.20 0.95
C LYS A 81 10.42 28.79 1.35
N VAL A 82 11.10 28.24 2.34
CA VAL A 82 10.95 26.85 2.75
C VAL A 82 10.77 26.74 4.24
N ILE A 83 9.69 26.09 4.65
CA ILE A 83 9.51 25.54 6.00
C ILE A 83 9.92 24.08 5.91
N GLY A 84 10.99 23.69 6.59
CA GLY A 84 11.59 22.36 6.54
C GLY A 84 10.70 21.26 7.13
N SER A 85 11.05 20.02 6.85
CA SER A 85 10.37 18.87 7.43
C SER A 85 10.41 18.91 8.95
N SER A 86 9.31 18.52 9.61
CA SER A 86 9.18 18.51 11.08
C SER A 86 9.52 19.85 11.78
N ALA A 87 9.58 20.97 11.06
CA ALA A 87 10.10 22.24 11.60
C ALA A 87 9.42 22.66 12.89
N PHE A 88 8.12 22.42 13.04
CA PHE A 88 7.31 22.71 14.23
C PHE A 88 6.63 21.45 14.81
N GLN A 89 7.13 20.28 14.47
CA GLN A 89 6.54 19.02 14.95
C GLN A 89 6.52 18.97 16.48
N TYR A 90 5.39 18.54 17.07
CA TYR A 90 5.17 18.49 18.53
C TYR A 90 5.23 19.84 19.25
N CYS A 91 5.03 20.97 18.57
CA CYS A 91 4.79 22.25 19.23
C CYS A 91 3.37 22.28 19.79
N THR A 92 3.11 21.53 20.85
CA THR A 92 1.75 21.25 21.34
C THR A 92 1.00 22.46 21.88
N SER A 93 1.70 23.55 22.26
CA SER A 93 1.10 24.81 22.69
C SER A 93 0.93 25.84 21.57
N LEU A 94 1.34 25.52 20.33
CA LEU A 94 1.26 26.44 19.19
C LEU A 94 -0.21 26.63 18.77
N GLU A 95 -0.75 27.83 19.04
CA GLU A 95 -2.14 28.19 18.77
C GLU A 95 -2.31 28.90 17.43
N THR A 96 -1.31 29.68 17.02
CA THR A 96 -1.39 30.54 15.82
C THR A 96 -0.10 30.51 15.02
N VAL A 97 -0.24 30.32 13.71
CA VAL A 97 0.84 30.44 12.73
C VAL A 97 0.45 31.47 11.68
N THR A 98 1.26 32.53 11.55
CA THR A 98 1.14 33.49 10.44
C THR A 98 2.20 33.16 9.40
N ILE A 99 1.78 32.73 8.22
CA ILE A 99 2.65 32.43 7.08
C ILE A 99 2.44 33.52 6.03
N ASN A 100 3.42 34.41 5.86
CA ASN A 100 3.29 35.49 4.89
C ASN A 100 3.51 34.99 3.46
N GLU A 101 3.01 35.76 2.49
CA GLU A 101 3.24 35.50 1.06
C GLU A 101 4.74 35.40 0.76
N GLY A 102 5.09 34.40 -0.06
CA GLY A 102 6.48 34.12 -0.43
C GLY A 102 6.99 32.74 0.01
N VAL A 103 6.35 32.09 1.00
CA VAL A 103 6.62 30.68 1.31
C VAL A 103 6.12 29.83 0.17
N GLU A 104 6.98 28.96 -0.36
CA GLU A 104 6.72 28.10 -1.52
C GLU A 104 6.57 26.62 -1.11
N THR A 105 7.22 26.23 0.00
CA THR A 105 7.23 24.83 0.46
C THR A 105 6.95 24.73 1.96
N ILE A 106 6.00 23.85 2.31
CA ILE A 106 5.78 23.36 3.67
C ILE A 106 6.18 21.90 3.67
N GLY A 107 7.23 21.54 4.40
CA GLY A 107 7.82 20.20 4.43
C GLY A 107 6.94 19.15 5.10
N SER A 108 7.29 17.89 4.92
CA SER A 108 6.59 16.77 5.55
C SER A 108 6.64 16.89 7.08
N HIS A 109 5.52 16.59 7.76
CA HIS A 109 5.37 16.73 9.22
C HIS A 109 5.59 18.15 9.76
N ALA A 110 5.63 19.18 8.93
CA ALA A 110 6.06 20.52 9.35
C ALA A 110 5.35 21.03 10.60
N PHE A 111 4.05 20.78 10.73
CA PHE A 111 3.22 21.15 11.88
C PHE A 111 2.56 19.92 12.55
N ALA A 112 3.08 18.72 12.31
CA ALA A 112 2.49 17.51 12.88
C ALA A 112 2.47 17.55 14.42
N ASN A 113 1.35 17.13 15.01
CA ASN A 113 1.11 17.14 16.45
C ASN A 113 1.17 18.55 17.11
N CYS A 114 0.88 19.61 16.35
CA CYS A 114 0.58 20.92 16.92
C CYS A 114 -0.87 20.93 17.42
N THR A 115 -1.13 20.22 18.51
CA THR A 115 -2.49 19.88 18.96
C THR A 115 -3.37 21.09 19.31
N SER A 116 -2.78 22.24 19.69
CA SER A 116 -3.51 23.48 19.98
C SER A 116 -3.67 24.42 18.79
N LEU A 117 -3.19 24.06 17.59
CA LEU A 117 -3.24 24.91 16.40
C LEU A 117 -4.66 25.01 15.85
N LYS A 118 -5.22 26.24 15.85
CA LYS A 118 -6.64 26.46 15.54
C LYS A 118 -6.91 26.84 14.09
N ASN A 119 -6.11 27.72 13.53
CA ASN A 119 -6.29 28.24 12.18
C ASN A 119 -4.94 28.46 11.49
N VAL A 120 -4.86 28.15 10.22
CA VAL A 120 -3.71 28.43 9.38
C VAL A 120 -4.17 29.05 8.06
N ALA A 121 -3.63 30.22 7.76
CA ALA A 121 -3.79 30.84 6.45
C ALA A 121 -2.58 30.47 5.59
N LEU A 122 -2.82 29.71 4.54
CA LEU A 122 -1.78 29.33 3.59
C LEU A 122 -1.57 30.45 2.56
N PRO A 123 -0.32 30.85 2.25
CA PRO A 123 -0.05 31.83 1.21
C PRO A 123 -0.38 31.29 -0.19
N SER A 124 -0.67 32.18 -1.13
CA SER A 124 -1.03 31.81 -2.51
C SER A 124 0.08 31.10 -3.27
N THR A 125 1.31 31.19 -2.79
CA THR A 125 2.51 30.56 -3.36
C THR A 125 2.63 29.06 -3.02
N VAL A 126 1.92 28.58 -1.96
CA VAL A 126 1.87 27.16 -1.62
C VAL A 126 0.78 26.47 -2.44
N ASN A 127 1.16 25.49 -3.23
CA ASN A 127 0.25 24.71 -4.07
C ASN A 127 0.31 23.19 -3.79
N VAL A 128 1.24 22.75 -2.95
CA VAL A 128 1.40 21.36 -2.49
C VAL A 128 1.47 21.34 -0.97
N LEU A 129 0.67 20.49 -0.35
CA LEU A 129 0.82 20.11 1.05
C LEU A 129 1.47 18.74 1.12
N ASN A 130 2.65 18.68 1.73
CA ASN A 130 3.43 17.46 1.85
C ASN A 130 2.84 16.51 2.90
N GLU A 131 3.36 15.30 2.92
CA GLU A 131 2.90 14.20 3.76
C GLU A 131 2.89 14.62 5.24
N TYR A 132 1.81 14.30 5.94
CA TYR A 132 1.65 14.57 7.39
C TYR A 132 1.80 16.03 7.81
N ALA A 133 1.70 17.01 6.90
CA ALA A 133 2.05 18.40 7.17
C ALA A 133 1.30 18.98 8.38
N PHE A 134 0.04 18.64 8.59
CA PHE A 134 -0.82 19.02 9.73
C PHE A 134 -1.39 17.79 10.46
N TYR A 135 -0.67 16.68 10.45
CA TYR A 135 -1.07 15.44 11.13
C TYR A 135 -1.36 15.70 12.62
N ALA A 136 -2.52 15.25 13.10
CA ALA A 136 -2.97 15.38 14.49
C ALA A 136 -2.92 16.83 15.04
N CYS A 137 -3.25 17.83 14.20
CA CYS A 137 -3.58 19.17 14.67
C CYS A 137 -5.04 19.14 15.19
N GLU A 138 -5.22 18.64 16.40
CA GLU A 138 -6.53 18.26 16.93
C GLU A 138 -7.51 19.44 17.03
N ASP A 139 -7.02 20.65 17.41
CA ASP A 139 -7.82 21.87 17.55
C ASP A 139 -7.98 22.66 16.23
N LEU A 140 -7.47 22.15 15.08
CA LEU A 140 -7.60 22.85 13.81
C LEU A 140 -9.07 22.87 13.35
N GLU A 141 -9.69 24.05 13.41
CA GLU A 141 -11.11 24.25 13.10
C GLU A 141 -11.35 24.51 11.61
N SER A 142 -10.43 25.22 10.96
CA SER A 142 -10.57 25.59 9.55
C SER A 142 -9.22 25.79 8.86
N ILE A 143 -9.19 25.52 7.55
CA ILE A 143 -8.04 25.79 6.68
C ILE A 143 -8.53 26.11 5.27
N SER A 144 -7.93 27.12 4.62
CA SER A 144 -8.22 27.45 3.22
C SER A 144 -7.31 26.68 2.27
N LEU A 145 -7.89 25.90 1.36
CA LEU A 145 -7.18 25.10 0.37
C LEU A 145 -7.32 25.64 -1.07
N GLN A 146 -7.72 26.88 -1.25
CA GLN A 146 -8.10 27.44 -2.58
C GLN A 146 -6.99 27.46 -3.62
N ASN A 147 -5.72 27.40 -3.21
CA ASN A 147 -4.58 27.40 -4.14
C ASN A 147 -3.91 26.02 -4.23
N ILE A 148 -4.40 25.03 -3.48
CA ILE A 148 -3.76 23.73 -3.37
C ILE A 148 -4.16 22.85 -4.55
N ARG A 149 -3.15 22.29 -5.22
CA ARG A 149 -3.30 21.35 -6.33
C ARG A 149 -3.05 19.91 -5.90
N GLU A 150 -2.19 19.72 -4.91
CA GLU A 150 -1.79 18.41 -4.42
C GLU A 150 -1.81 18.40 -2.89
N ILE A 151 -2.55 17.45 -2.31
CA ILE A 151 -2.55 17.18 -0.87
C ILE A 151 -2.05 15.74 -0.70
N ARG A 152 -0.90 15.60 -0.07
CA ARG A 152 -0.23 14.30 0.07
C ARG A 152 -0.75 13.51 1.26
N GLU A 153 -0.17 12.33 1.43
CA GLU A 153 -0.59 11.35 2.41
C GLU A 153 -0.74 11.95 3.82
N ALA A 154 -1.87 11.63 4.47
CA ALA A 154 -2.18 11.93 5.86
C ALA A 154 -1.99 13.42 6.25
N ALA A 155 -2.03 14.36 5.30
CA ALA A 155 -1.72 15.77 5.57
C ALA A 155 -2.59 16.37 6.68
N PHE A 156 -3.84 15.91 6.84
CA PHE A 156 -4.79 16.34 7.88
C PHE A 156 -5.35 15.16 8.70
N TYR A 157 -4.62 14.06 8.76
CA TYR A 157 -5.05 12.92 9.58
C TYR A 157 -5.30 13.34 11.03
N ALA A 158 -6.45 12.95 11.59
CA ALA A 158 -6.85 13.23 12.97
C ALA A 158 -6.92 14.73 13.34
N CYS A 159 -7.22 15.62 12.38
CA CYS A 159 -7.64 17.00 12.68
C CYS A 159 -9.09 16.96 13.19
N THR A 160 -9.26 16.59 14.47
CA THR A 160 -10.56 16.18 15.02
C THR A 160 -11.57 17.33 15.15
N SER A 161 -11.12 18.59 15.16
CA SER A 161 -11.98 19.77 15.23
C SER A 161 -12.31 20.39 13.86
N LEU A 162 -11.74 19.87 12.77
CA LEU A 162 -11.95 20.41 11.42
C LEU A 162 -13.41 20.18 10.97
N GLU A 163 -14.16 21.28 10.77
CA GLU A 163 -15.61 21.23 10.51
C GLU A 163 -15.98 21.19 9.03
N SER A 164 -15.20 21.86 8.19
CA SER A 164 -15.47 21.94 6.75
C SER A 164 -14.21 22.07 5.91
N VAL A 165 -14.28 21.55 4.67
CA VAL A 165 -13.21 21.68 3.67
C VAL A 165 -13.83 22.08 2.33
N GLU A 166 -13.24 23.11 1.72
CA GLU A 166 -13.52 23.52 0.36
C GLU A 166 -12.22 23.36 -0.47
N PHE A 167 -12.27 22.51 -1.49
CA PHE A 167 -11.11 22.25 -2.34
C PHE A 167 -10.97 23.29 -3.46
N SER A 168 -9.72 23.50 -3.89
CA SER A 168 -9.41 24.27 -5.10
C SER A 168 -10.00 23.58 -6.34
N SER A 169 -10.50 24.37 -7.29
CA SER A 169 -10.85 23.85 -8.63
C SER A 169 -9.67 23.25 -9.38
N GLU A 170 -8.44 23.59 -8.97
CA GLU A 170 -7.20 23.07 -9.53
C GLU A 170 -6.69 21.79 -8.85
N LEU A 171 -7.45 21.21 -7.92
CA LEU A 171 -7.06 19.99 -7.22
C LEU A 171 -6.85 18.83 -8.21
N GLU A 172 -5.66 18.25 -8.19
CA GLU A 172 -5.24 17.15 -9.06
C GLU A 172 -5.01 15.86 -8.26
N THR A 173 -4.50 15.99 -7.03
CA THR A 173 -4.14 14.83 -6.20
C THR A 173 -4.65 14.97 -4.78
N LEU A 174 -5.27 13.90 -4.29
CA LEU A 174 -5.74 13.74 -2.92
C LEU A 174 -5.15 12.46 -2.35
N GLY A 175 -4.19 12.59 -1.44
CA GLY A 175 -3.41 11.48 -0.88
C GLY A 175 -4.21 10.52 0.00
N SER A 176 -3.65 9.35 0.25
CA SER A 176 -4.24 8.38 1.18
C SER A 176 -4.28 8.94 2.61
N TRP A 177 -5.28 8.54 3.39
CA TRP A 177 -5.47 8.95 4.80
C TRP A 177 -5.63 10.46 5.02
N VAL A 178 -5.78 11.26 3.99
CA VAL A 178 -5.62 12.72 4.02
C VAL A 178 -6.49 13.42 5.07
N PHE A 179 -7.77 13.06 5.22
CA PHE A 179 -8.70 13.55 6.24
C PHE A 179 -9.23 12.43 7.14
N SER A 180 -8.53 11.30 7.18
CA SER A 180 -8.95 10.19 8.04
C SER A 180 -9.01 10.64 9.51
N GLN A 181 -10.06 10.22 10.23
CA GLN A 181 -10.34 10.57 11.62
C GLN A 181 -10.65 12.07 11.87
N CYS A 182 -10.98 12.85 10.84
CA CYS A 182 -11.53 14.21 11.02
C CYS A 182 -12.98 14.11 11.50
N ARG A 183 -13.16 13.80 12.78
CA ARG A 183 -14.45 13.39 13.34
C ARG A 183 -15.51 14.49 13.39
N SER A 184 -15.12 15.78 13.36
CA SER A 184 -16.04 16.92 13.30
C SER A 184 -16.36 17.36 11.89
N LEU A 185 -15.78 16.75 10.85
CA LEU A 185 -15.95 17.17 9.47
C LEU A 185 -17.40 16.92 9.01
N GLU A 186 -18.19 18.01 8.90
CA GLU A 186 -19.59 17.96 8.52
C GLU A 186 -19.84 18.11 7.02
N SER A 187 -18.96 18.85 6.33
CA SER A 187 -19.11 19.17 4.91
C SER A 187 -17.80 19.16 4.13
N LEU A 188 -17.87 18.63 2.91
CA LEU A 188 -16.83 18.67 1.89
C LEU A 188 -17.37 19.28 0.62
N SER A 189 -16.61 20.15 -0.02
CA SER A 189 -16.98 20.74 -1.31
C SER A 189 -15.88 20.54 -2.34
N PHE A 190 -16.24 19.84 -3.42
CA PHE A 190 -15.43 19.67 -4.62
C PHE A 190 -15.87 20.60 -5.77
N ASN A 191 -16.49 21.74 -5.44
CA ASN A 191 -17.04 22.65 -6.43
C ASN A 191 -16.00 23.09 -7.46
N GLY A 192 -16.24 22.76 -8.74
CA GLY A 192 -15.36 23.11 -9.85
C GLY A 192 -14.12 22.20 -10.02
N VAL A 193 -13.92 21.21 -9.17
CA VAL A 193 -12.85 20.21 -9.33
C VAL A 193 -13.15 19.34 -10.55
N THR A 194 -12.21 19.25 -11.49
CA THR A 194 -12.37 18.46 -12.73
C THR A 194 -11.11 17.65 -13.09
N LYS A 195 -10.03 17.83 -12.33
CA LYS A 195 -8.74 17.19 -12.60
C LYS A 195 -8.45 15.99 -11.69
N LEU A 196 -9.24 15.83 -10.63
CA LEU A 196 -9.10 14.72 -9.70
C LEU A 196 -9.66 13.45 -10.34
N ASP A 197 -8.84 12.43 -10.49
CA ASP A 197 -9.25 11.14 -11.05
C ASP A 197 -9.52 10.05 -10.00
N THR A 198 -9.00 10.23 -8.79
CA THR A 198 -9.07 9.23 -7.72
C THR A 198 -9.38 9.86 -6.37
N ILE A 199 -10.36 9.33 -5.66
CA ILE A 199 -10.47 9.46 -4.20
C ILE A 199 -9.61 8.36 -3.60
N SER A 200 -8.51 8.73 -2.97
CA SER A 200 -7.49 7.77 -2.52
C SER A 200 -7.95 6.90 -1.36
N ASP A 201 -7.19 5.87 -1.09
CA ASP A 201 -7.45 4.90 -0.03
C ASP A 201 -7.50 5.59 1.34
N TYR A 202 -8.51 5.25 2.16
CA TYR A 202 -8.74 5.78 3.51
C TYR A 202 -8.92 7.31 3.59
N ALA A 203 -9.10 8.02 2.49
CA ALA A 203 -9.04 9.48 2.43
C ALA A 203 -9.92 10.18 3.47
N PHE A 204 -11.11 9.64 3.76
CA PHE A 204 -12.10 10.20 4.71
C PHE A 204 -12.56 9.18 5.76
N THR A 205 -11.82 8.10 5.99
CA THR A 205 -12.17 7.08 6.99
C THR A 205 -12.44 7.72 8.35
N GLY A 206 -13.58 7.38 8.96
CA GLY A 206 -13.93 7.84 10.31
C GLY A 206 -14.37 9.31 10.40
N CYS A 207 -14.70 9.98 9.27
CA CYS A 207 -15.34 11.29 9.26
C CYS A 207 -16.80 11.13 9.69
N SER A 208 -17.03 10.82 10.97
CA SER A 208 -18.32 10.37 11.50
C SER A 208 -19.42 11.43 11.47
N MET A 209 -19.07 12.71 11.34
CA MET A 209 -20.04 13.82 11.24
C MET A 209 -20.42 14.17 9.80
N LEU A 210 -19.71 13.65 8.78
CA LEU A 210 -19.97 13.94 7.37
C LEU A 210 -21.37 13.47 6.97
N ARG A 211 -22.19 14.36 6.38
CA ARG A 211 -23.62 14.10 6.08
C ARG A 211 -23.89 13.82 4.61
N SER A 212 -23.17 14.49 3.74
CA SER A 212 -23.35 14.38 2.29
C SER A 212 -22.03 14.56 1.56
N ILE A 213 -21.94 13.93 0.39
CA ILE A 213 -20.82 14.14 -0.53
C ILE A 213 -21.31 14.04 -1.98
N GLU A 214 -20.80 14.94 -2.81
CA GLU A 214 -20.92 14.88 -4.27
C GLU A 214 -19.53 14.58 -4.82
N ILE A 215 -19.30 13.36 -5.30
CA ILE A 215 -18.06 12.99 -5.97
C ILE A 215 -17.98 13.76 -7.30
N PRO A 216 -16.88 14.47 -7.59
CA PRO A 216 -16.79 15.28 -8.80
C PRO A 216 -16.73 14.42 -10.07
N GLU A 217 -17.28 14.96 -11.17
CA GLU A 217 -17.07 14.40 -12.50
C GLU A 217 -15.57 14.37 -12.85
N GLY A 218 -15.12 13.27 -13.44
CA GLY A 218 -13.69 13.00 -13.70
C GLY A 218 -13.08 11.98 -12.77
N VAL A 219 -13.62 11.81 -11.56
CA VAL A 219 -13.20 10.72 -10.67
C VAL A 219 -13.58 9.39 -11.28
N ARG A 220 -12.58 8.52 -11.47
CA ARG A 220 -12.73 7.17 -12.05
C ARG A 220 -12.65 6.08 -10.99
N ARG A 221 -11.93 6.32 -9.89
CA ARG A 221 -11.74 5.35 -8.80
C ARG A 221 -12.09 5.93 -7.44
N ILE A 222 -12.81 5.16 -6.62
CA ILE A 222 -13.03 5.41 -5.19
C ILE A 222 -12.29 4.32 -4.42
N GLY A 223 -11.22 4.71 -3.73
CA GLY A 223 -10.22 3.81 -3.14
C GLY A 223 -10.70 3.05 -1.90
N ILE A 224 -9.83 2.15 -1.44
CA ILE A 224 -10.08 1.24 -0.30
C ILE A 224 -10.48 2.05 0.94
N LEU A 225 -11.59 1.64 1.58
CA LEU A 225 -12.07 2.20 2.86
C LEU A 225 -12.16 3.74 2.87
N SER A 226 -12.27 4.39 1.72
CA SER A 226 -12.17 5.85 1.59
C SER A 226 -13.20 6.62 2.41
N PHE A 227 -14.44 6.11 2.56
CA PHE A 227 -15.51 6.65 3.40
C PHE A 227 -15.95 5.68 4.49
N TYR A 228 -15.11 4.71 4.84
CA TYR A 228 -15.41 3.73 5.88
C TYR A 228 -15.71 4.43 7.21
N ASP A 229 -16.77 3.98 7.90
CA ASP A 229 -17.22 4.54 9.19
C ASP A 229 -17.56 6.05 9.14
N CYS A 230 -17.95 6.59 7.96
CA CYS A 230 -18.65 7.87 7.87
C CYS A 230 -20.11 7.64 8.28
N SER A 231 -20.35 7.36 9.56
CA SER A 231 -21.61 6.80 10.05
C SER A 231 -22.85 7.73 9.88
N ARG A 232 -22.65 9.04 9.68
CA ARG A 232 -23.73 9.99 9.37
C ARG A 232 -23.89 10.30 7.89
N LEU A 233 -23.03 9.76 7.02
CA LEU A 233 -23.10 10.00 5.59
C LEU A 233 -24.34 9.31 4.99
N SER A 234 -25.41 10.11 4.77
CA SER A 234 -26.71 9.64 4.29
C SER A 234 -27.02 10.02 2.84
N SER A 235 -26.21 10.87 2.22
CA SER A 235 -26.34 11.27 0.82
C SER A 235 -24.99 11.18 0.10
N VAL A 236 -24.91 10.33 -0.92
CA VAL A 236 -23.73 10.17 -1.76
C VAL A 236 -24.16 10.25 -3.22
N THR A 237 -23.58 11.19 -3.97
CA THR A 237 -23.74 11.29 -5.41
C THR A 237 -22.49 10.73 -6.07
N ILE A 238 -22.65 9.66 -6.85
CA ILE A 238 -21.55 8.99 -7.58
C ILE A 238 -21.76 9.25 -9.07
N PRO A 239 -20.86 9.98 -9.74
CA PRO A 239 -21.00 10.32 -11.15
C PRO A 239 -20.75 9.12 -12.07
N SER A 240 -21.20 9.26 -13.33
CA SER A 240 -20.98 8.21 -14.34
C SER A 240 -19.54 8.01 -14.78
N SER A 241 -18.64 8.89 -14.36
CA SER A 241 -17.19 8.71 -14.59
C SER A 241 -16.56 7.63 -13.72
N VAL A 242 -17.21 7.25 -12.60
CA VAL A 242 -16.65 6.25 -11.67
C VAL A 242 -16.73 4.86 -12.27
N GLU A 243 -15.58 4.27 -12.54
CA GLU A 243 -15.38 2.95 -13.15
C GLU A 243 -15.11 1.87 -12.09
N SER A 244 -14.53 2.24 -10.92
CA SER A 244 -14.24 1.30 -9.83
C SER A 244 -14.51 1.88 -8.44
N ILE A 245 -14.98 1.00 -7.55
CA ILE A 245 -15.17 1.28 -6.11
C ILE A 245 -14.55 0.12 -5.36
N ASP A 246 -13.53 0.42 -4.58
CA ASP A 246 -12.69 -0.57 -3.93
C ASP A 246 -13.28 -1.08 -2.61
N PHE A 247 -12.56 -2.04 -2.03
CA PHE A 247 -13.00 -2.76 -0.83
C PHE A 247 -13.40 -1.82 0.31
N GLY A 248 -14.63 -1.97 0.79
CA GLY A 248 -15.14 -1.28 1.95
C GLY A 248 -15.30 0.23 1.82
N ALA A 249 -15.14 0.80 0.61
CA ALA A 249 -15.11 2.24 0.39
C ALA A 249 -16.29 3.00 1.03
N LEU A 250 -17.49 2.41 1.02
CA LEU A 250 -18.72 2.99 1.55
C LEU A 250 -19.30 2.21 2.75
N ASN A 251 -18.56 1.22 3.27
CA ASN A 251 -19.05 0.41 4.38
C ASN A 251 -19.21 1.25 5.65
N TYR A 252 -20.24 0.91 6.43
CA TYR A 252 -20.66 1.63 7.65
C TYR A 252 -21.08 3.10 7.42
N THR A 253 -21.32 3.52 6.17
CA THR A 253 -22.04 4.76 5.92
C THR A 253 -23.54 4.52 6.05
N ARG A 254 -24.30 5.54 6.51
CA ARG A 254 -25.76 5.48 6.54
C ARG A 254 -26.35 5.26 5.15
N TRP A 255 -25.78 5.92 4.13
CA TRP A 255 -26.19 5.77 2.74
C TRP A 255 -26.15 4.32 2.26
N TYR A 256 -25.04 3.60 2.50
CA TYR A 256 -24.88 2.20 2.08
C TYR A 256 -25.80 1.24 2.84
N GLN A 257 -26.03 1.52 4.14
CA GLN A 257 -26.93 0.72 4.99
C GLN A 257 -28.40 0.87 4.59
N ASP A 258 -28.83 2.08 4.21
CA ASP A 258 -30.22 2.38 3.84
C ASP A 258 -30.58 1.87 2.42
N GLN A 259 -29.62 1.36 1.62
CA GLN A 259 -29.91 0.79 0.30
C GLN A 259 -30.64 -0.55 0.42
N SER A 260 -31.83 -0.63 -0.18
CA SER A 260 -32.71 -1.80 -0.18
C SER A 260 -32.88 -2.46 -1.55
N ASP A 261 -32.23 -1.94 -2.59
CA ASP A 261 -32.30 -2.48 -3.94
C ASP A 261 -31.65 -3.86 -4.03
N ASP A 262 -32.25 -4.75 -4.83
CA ASP A 262 -31.70 -6.09 -5.10
C ASP A 262 -30.28 -6.05 -5.66
N TYR A 263 -30.00 -5.01 -6.46
CA TYR A 263 -28.71 -4.76 -7.11
C TYR A 263 -28.37 -3.27 -6.99
N LEU A 264 -27.42 -2.93 -6.15
CA LEU A 264 -26.93 -1.56 -6.07
C LEU A 264 -25.82 -1.35 -7.12
N ILE A 265 -26.20 -0.74 -8.24
CA ILE A 265 -25.30 -0.43 -9.34
C ILE A 265 -25.11 1.08 -9.41
N VAL A 266 -23.87 1.53 -9.41
CA VAL A 266 -23.51 2.96 -9.39
C VAL A 266 -22.43 3.26 -10.43
N GLY A 267 -22.11 4.54 -10.63
CA GLY A 267 -21.07 4.97 -11.57
C GLY A 267 -21.28 4.43 -12.98
N ASP A 268 -20.23 3.97 -13.62
CA ASP A 268 -20.28 3.34 -14.96
C ASP A 268 -20.60 1.83 -14.89
N GLY A 269 -21.65 1.45 -14.19
CA GLY A 269 -22.09 0.05 -14.10
C GLY A 269 -21.32 -0.79 -13.08
N VAL A 270 -20.88 -0.21 -11.98
CA VAL A 270 -20.22 -0.90 -10.87
C VAL A 270 -21.26 -1.50 -9.92
N LEU A 271 -21.37 -2.82 -9.85
CA LEU A 271 -22.22 -3.53 -8.87
C LEU A 271 -21.48 -3.57 -7.53
N ILE A 272 -21.94 -2.78 -6.55
CA ILE A 272 -21.29 -2.71 -5.23
C ILE A 272 -22.01 -3.50 -4.12
N LYS A 273 -23.28 -3.92 -4.39
CA LYS A 273 -24.06 -4.74 -3.43
C LYS A 273 -25.08 -5.58 -4.18
N CYS A 274 -25.17 -6.86 -3.85
CA CYS A 274 -26.22 -7.76 -4.30
C CYS A 274 -26.88 -8.40 -3.06
N THR A 275 -28.20 -8.21 -2.90
CA THR A 275 -28.95 -8.72 -1.74
C THR A 275 -29.77 -9.95 -2.07
N VAL A 276 -29.89 -10.30 -3.35
CA VAL A 276 -30.62 -11.50 -3.80
C VAL A 276 -29.66 -12.66 -4.05
N HIS A 277 -29.98 -13.79 -3.48
CA HIS A 277 -29.15 -15.00 -3.57
C HIS A 277 -29.98 -16.23 -3.99
N PRO A 278 -30.56 -16.23 -5.21
CA PRO A 278 -31.23 -17.43 -5.74
C PRO A 278 -30.18 -18.53 -5.99
N SER A 279 -30.62 -19.77 -6.15
CA SER A 279 -29.70 -20.88 -6.47
C SER A 279 -28.98 -20.70 -7.81
N THR A 280 -29.58 -19.97 -8.74
CA THR A 280 -28.96 -19.59 -10.02
C THR A 280 -29.17 -18.10 -10.24
N LEU A 281 -28.09 -17.37 -10.44
CA LEU A 281 -28.09 -15.93 -10.66
C LEU A 281 -27.50 -15.62 -12.04
N ASP A 282 -28.32 -14.99 -12.88
CA ASP A 282 -27.91 -14.41 -14.14
C ASP A 282 -27.91 -12.89 -14.04
N LEU A 283 -26.75 -12.28 -14.20
CA LEU A 283 -26.55 -10.83 -14.14
C LEU A 283 -26.75 -10.13 -15.49
N SER A 284 -27.16 -10.86 -16.53
CA SER A 284 -27.34 -10.31 -17.88
C SER A 284 -28.41 -9.23 -17.93
N GLY A 285 -28.20 -8.23 -18.79
CA GLY A 285 -29.15 -7.14 -19.03
C GLY A 285 -29.26 -6.08 -17.93
N LYS A 286 -28.44 -6.12 -16.89
CA LYS A 286 -28.44 -5.17 -15.79
C LYS A 286 -27.48 -3.98 -15.98
N GLY A 287 -26.73 -3.96 -17.07
CA GLY A 287 -25.77 -2.88 -17.36
C GLY A 287 -24.50 -2.94 -16.53
N ILE A 288 -24.23 -4.07 -15.88
CA ILE A 288 -23.03 -4.26 -15.05
C ILE A 288 -21.80 -4.38 -15.95
N LYS A 289 -20.78 -3.57 -15.68
CA LYS A 289 -19.47 -3.59 -16.34
C LYS A 289 -18.36 -4.09 -15.41
N MET A 290 -18.53 -3.87 -14.10
CA MET A 290 -17.63 -4.35 -13.05
C MET A 290 -18.47 -4.98 -11.92
N ILE A 291 -18.01 -6.11 -11.41
CA ILE A 291 -18.49 -6.63 -10.12
C ILE A 291 -17.55 -6.10 -9.05
N GLY A 292 -18.03 -5.18 -8.23
CA GLY A 292 -17.23 -4.49 -7.24
C GLY A 292 -16.76 -5.38 -6.10
N CYS A 293 -15.86 -4.85 -5.31
CA CYS A 293 -15.26 -5.55 -4.17
C CYS A 293 -16.33 -5.97 -3.16
N SER A 294 -16.31 -7.26 -2.77
CA SER A 294 -17.24 -7.82 -1.79
C SER A 294 -18.74 -7.64 -2.15
N ALA A 295 -19.09 -7.52 -3.44
CA ALA A 295 -20.46 -7.23 -3.89
C ALA A 295 -21.51 -8.25 -3.42
N PHE A 296 -21.10 -9.50 -3.18
CA PHE A 296 -21.94 -10.59 -2.66
C PHE A 296 -21.74 -10.85 -1.15
N TYR A 297 -21.01 -9.95 -0.49
CA TYR A 297 -20.77 -10.01 0.94
C TYR A 297 -21.87 -9.25 1.70
N ASN A 298 -22.59 -9.91 2.60
CA ASN A 298 -23.62 -9.25 3.39
C ASN A 298 -23.07 -8.73 4.73
N ALA A 299 -22.62 -7.48 4.76
CA ALA A 299 -22.10 -6.82 5.97
C ALA A 299 -23.15 -6.47 7.03
N LEU A 300 -24.43 -6.81 6.83
CA LEU A 300 -25.52 -6.39 7.71
C LEU A 300 -25.77 -7.30 8.94
N ALA A 301 -24.97 -8.33 9.14
CA ALA A 301 -25.07 -9.16 10.34
C ALA A 301 -24.24 -8.56 11.50
N HIS A 302 -24.65 -7.38 11.97
CA HIS A 302 -24.20 -6.84 13.25
C HIS A 302 -24.95 -7.56 14.40
N ASP A 303 -24.64 -8.81 14.62
CA ASP A 303 -24.96 -9.48 15.89
C ASP A 303 -23.64 -9.72 16.62
N GLU A 304 -23.50 -9.07 17.77
CA GLU A 304 -22.32 -9.12 18.65
C GLU A 304 -21.96 -10.54 19.15
N ALA A 305 -22.64 -11.57 18.62
CA ALA A 305 -22.50 -12.97 19.03
C ALA A 305 -21.74 -13.84 18.03
N ILE A 306 -21.26 -13.30 16.91
CA ILE A 306 -20.54 -14.10 15.90
C ILE A 306 -19.09 -13.59 15.77
N GLU A 307 -18.28 -14.11 16.61
CA GLU A 307 -16.82 -14.11 16.54
C GLU A 307 -16.34 -14.79 15.24
N TYR A 308 -16.48 -14.16 14.05
CA TYR A 308 -16.25 -14.66 12.69
C TYR A 308 -17.47 -15.17 11.88
N GLY A 309 -18.69 -14.69 12.12
CA GLY A 309 -19.88 -15.14 11.38
C GLY A 309 -20.22 -14.29 10.15
N TYR A 310 -19.50 -14.45 9.06
CA TYR A 310 -19.87 -13.88 7.76
C TYR A 310 -21.09 -14.64 7.20
N LYS A 311 -22.24 -13.96 6.96
CA LYS A 311 -23.31 -14.54 6.15
C LYS A 311 -23.00 -14.32 4.68
N TYR A 312 -22.46 -15.36 4.07
CA TYR A 312 -22.26 -15.45 2.63
C TYR A 312 -23.57 -15.74 1.89
N ALA A 313 -23.56 -15.66 0.56
CA ALA A 313 -24.67 -16.09 -0.29
C ALA A 313 -24.81 -17.64 -0.22
N GLU A 314 -25.30 -18.17 0.90
CA GLU A 314 -25.35 -19.61 1.19
C GLU A 314 -26.17 -20.43 0.20
N SER A 315 -27.11 -19.80 -0.52
CA SER A 315 -27.96 -20.47 -1.50
C SER A 315 -27.49 -20.37 -2.94
N LEU A 316 -26.46 -19.55 -3.24
CA LEU A 316 -25.99 -19.32 -4.60
C LEU A 316 -25.14 -20.51 -5.07
N GLU A 317 -25.71 -21.30 -6.00
CA GLU A 317 -25.04 -22.47 -6.58
C GLU A 317 -24.43 -22.21 -7.97
N ASN A 318 -25.06 -21.32 -8.74
CA ASN A 318 -24.65 -21.05 -10.11
C ASN A 318 -24.66 -19.54 -10.37
N ILE A 319 -23.61 -19.02 -10.97
CA ILE A 319 -23.51 -17.62 -11.40
C ILE A 319 -23.12 -17.53 -12.87
N VAL A 320 -23.80 -16.65 -13.61
CA VAL A 320 -23.48 -16.29 -15.00
C VAL A 320 -23.03 -14.84 -15.02
N ILE A 321 -21.77 -14.63 -15.39
CA ILE A 321 -21.17 -13.30 -15.54
C ILE A 321 -21.41 -12.81 -16.97
N PRO A 322 -22.10 -11.67 -17.16
CA PRO A 322 -22.48 -11.20 -18.48
C PRO A 322 -21.30 -10.67 -19.31
N ASP A 323 -21.46 -10.66 -20.63
CA ASP A 323 -20.43 -10.22 -21.59
C ASP A 323 -20.00 -8.74 -21.44
N THR A 324 -20.75 -7.95 -20.68
CA THR A 324 -20.41 -6.55 -20.38
C THR A 324 -19.36 -6.40 -19.28
N VAL A 325 -19.19 -7.41 -18.41
CA VAL A 325 -18.25 -7.37 -17.30
C VAL A 325 -16.82 -7.56 -17.79
N ARG A 326 -15.94 -6.68 -17.36
CA ARG A 326 -14.49 -6.72 -17.66
C ARG A 326 -13.66 -7.06 -16.44
N GLU A 327 -14.18 -6.76 -15.26
CA GLU A 327 -13.45 -6.90 -14.00
C GLU A 327 -14.33 -7.50 -12.91
N ILE A 328 -13.74 -8.43 -12.13
CA ILE A 328 -14.32 -8.98 -10.92
C ILE A 328 -13.41 -8.57 -9.75
N GLY A 329 -13.92 -7.71 -8.90
CA GLY A 329 -13.17 -7.06 -7.83
C GLY A 329 -12.84 -7.98 -6.66
N LYS A 330 -12.02 -7.46 -5.78
CA LYS A 330 -11.47 -8.15 -4.61
C LYS A 330 -12.57 -8.76 -3.73
N SER A 331 -12.41 -10.06 -3.46
CA SER A 331 -13.34 -10.82 -2.60
C SER A 331 -14.81 -10.77 -3.05
N ALA A 332 -15.10 -10.49 -4.33
CA ALA A 332 -16.47 -10.31 -4.83
C ALA A 332 -17.40 -11.46 -4.45
N PHE A 333 -16.94 -12.70 -4.58
CA PHE A 333 -17.67 -13.93 -4.24
C PHE A 333 -16.98 -14.73 -3.12
N ALA A 334 -16.10 -14.10 -2.34
CA ALA A 334 -15.41 -14.81 -1.27
C ALA A 334 -16.41 -15.44 -0.29
N GLY A 335 -16.17 -16.70 0.07
CA GLY A 335 -17.03 -17.43 1.01
C GLY A 335 -18.39 -17.87 0.46
N CYS A 336 -18.71 -17.70 -0.81
CA CYS A 336 -19.92 -18.26 -1.43
C CYS A 336 -19.79 -19.80 -1.60
N LEU A 337 -19.72 -20.54 -0.51
CA LEU A 337 -19.34 -21.96 -0.46
C LEU A 337 -20.30 -22.90 -1.20
N SER A 338 -21.54 -22.48 -1.46
CA SER A 338 -22.52 -23.26 -2.21
C SER A 338 -22.31 -23.21 -3.72
N LEU A 339 -21.41 -22.35 -4.23
CA LEU A 339 -21.12 -22.26 -5.66
C LEU A 339 -20.61 -23.59 -6.21
N LYS A 340 -21.25 -24.02 -7.29
CA LYS A 340 -20.93 -25.23 -8.07
C LYS A 340 -20.45 -24.90 -9.46
N ASN A 341 -21.03 -23.86 -10.08
CA ASN A 341 -20.69 -23.45 -11.44
C ASN A 341 -20.55 -21.93 -11.53
N ILE A 342 -19.39 -21.49 -11.99
CA ILE A 342 -19.06 -20.10 -12.27
C ILE A 342 -18.83 -20.00 -13.77
N THR A 343 -19.75 -19.32 -14.49
CA THR A 343 -19.64 -19.10 -15.92
C THR A 343 -19.11 -17.69 -16.16
N LEU A 344 -17.84 -17.60 -16.49
CA LEU A 344 -17.17 -16.38 -16.89
C LEU A 344 -17.41 -16.08 -18.37
N ASN A 345 -17.34 -14.82 -18.76
CA ASN A 345 -17.40 -14.42 -20.15
C ASN A 345 -15.99 -14.31 -20.77
N LYS A 346 -15.93 -14.31 -22.10
CA LYS A 346 -14.66 -14.29 -22.87
C LYS A 346 -13.90 -12.97 -22.79
N ASP A 347 -14.56 -11.90 -22.38
CA ASP A 347 -14.06 -10.52 -22.41
C ASP A 347 -13.58 -10.02 -21.04
N ILE A 348 -13.56 -10.87 -20.01
CA ILE A 348 -12.96 -10.55 -18.71
C ILE A 348 -11.47 -10.32 -18.90
N VAL A 349 -11.00 -9.21 -18.32
CA VAL A 349 -9.59 -8.77 -18.33
C VAL A 349 -8.95 -9.02 -16.99
N ARG A 350 -9.70 -8.80 -15.89
CA ARG A 350 -9.17 -8.84 -14.52
C ARG A 350 -10.06 -9.63 -13.58
N ILE A 351 -9.45 -10.54 -12.81
CA ILE A 351 -10.05 -11.23 -11.65
C ILE A 351 -9.14 -10.93 -10.47
N ASP A 352 -9.65 -10.17 -9.52
CA ASP A 352 -8.83 -9.59 -8.45
C ASP A 352 -8.64 -10.54 -7.25
N ASP A 353 -7.91 -10.07 -6.23
CA ASP A 353 -7.53 -10.87 -5.06
C ASP A 353 -8.75 -11.49 -4.37
N GLY A 354 -8.69 -12.80 -4.16
CA GLY A 354 -9.73 -13.54 -3.47
C GLY A 354 -11.11 -13.50 -4.12
N ALA A 355 -11.23 -13.06 -5.39
CA ALA A 355 -12.52 -12.87 -6.06
C ALA A 355 -13.46 -14.05 -5.91
N PHE A 356 -12.94 -15.26 -6.04
CA PHE A 356 -13.63 -16.54 -5.80
C PHE A 356 -12.90 -17.37 -4.75
N ASN A 357 -12.44 -16.73 -3.67
CA ASN A 357 -11.89 -17.48 -2.54
C ASN A 357 -13.00 -18.25 -1.83
N LEU A 358 -13.10 -19.54 -2.12
CA LEU A 358 -14.13 -20.45 -1.61
C LEU A 358 -13.57 -21.40 -0.52
N LEU A 359 -12.45 -21.06 0.08
CA LEU A 359 -11.88 -21.76 1.23
C LEU A 359 -12.25 -21.04 2.52
N VAL A 360 -13.06 -21.67 3.36
CA VAL A 360 -13.37 -21.17 4.70
C VAL A 360 -13.01 -22.25 5.71
N SER A 361 -11.98 -21.99 6.51
CA SER A 361 -11.41 -22.99 7.42
C SER A 361 -10.97 -24.24 6.62
N THR A 362 -11.64 -25.39 6.83
CA THR A 362 -11.37 -26.64 6.11
C THR A 362 -12.41 -26.98 5.04
N THR A 363 -13.41 -26.11 4.83
CA THR A 363 -14.48 -26.34 3.86
C THR A 363 -14.03 -25.89 2.47
N ILE A 364 -14.06 -26.79 1.50
CA ILE A 364 -13.65 -26.57 0.12
C ILE A 364 -14.87 -26.70 -0.78
N SER A 365 -15.08 -25.76 -1.70
CA SER A 365 -16.17 -25.80 -2.67
C SER A 365 -15.87 -26.73 -3.85
N SER A 366 -16.90 -27.36 -4.42
CA SER A 366 -16.80 -28.10 -5.69
C SER A 366 -16.94 -27.21 -6.93
N ALA A 367 -16.79 -25.92 -6.80
CA ALA A 367 -17.00 -24.94 -7.86
C ALA A 367 -16.13 -25.21 -9.08
N LYS A 368 -16.77 -25.22 -10.26
CA LYS A 368 -16.14 -25.30 -11.59
C LYS A 368 -16.13 -23.92 -12.21
N VAL A 369 -15.07 -23.61 -12.94
CA VAL A 369 -14.86 -22.33 -13.62
C VAL A 369 -14.40 -22.60 -15.05
N ASN A 370 -14.99 -21.93 -16.04
CA ASN A 370 -14.65 -22.06 -17.46
C ASN A 370 -13.49 -21.11 -17.88
N LEU A 371 -12.33 -21.22 -17.26
CA LEU A 371 -11.18 -20.37 -17.56
C LEU A 371 -10.71 -20.45 -19.03
N GLU A 372 -10.95 -21.57 -19.69
CA GLU A 372 -10.61 -21.79 -21.10
C GLU A 372 -11.32 -20.85 -22.07
N ASP A 373 -12.45 -20.26 -21.64
CA ASP A 373 -13.23 -19.33 -22.48
C ASP A 373 -12.75 -17.88 -22.34
N CYS A 374 -11.95 -17.57 -21.30
CA CYS A 374 -11.53 -16.21 -20.94
C CYS A 374 -10.33 -15.74 -21.78
N THR A 375 -10.57 -15.40 -23.05
CA THR A 375 -9.51 -15.13 -24.05
C THR A 375 -8.79 -13.78 -23.90
N LYS A 376 -9.29 -12.88 -23.04
CA LYS A 376 -8.70 -11.55 -22.78
C LYS A 376 -8.19 -11.38 -21.36
N LEU A 377 -8.17 -12.45 -20.58
CA LEU A 377 -7.74 -12.39 -19.19
C LEU A 377 -6.24 -12.06 -19.12
N GLU A 378 -5.91 -10.98 -18.43
CA GLU A 378 -4.55 -10.46 -18.24
C GLU A 378 -4.05 -10.60 -16.81
N TYR A 379 -4.96 -10.50 -15.83
CA TYR A 379 -4.63 -10.47 -14.43
C TYR A 379 -5.48 -11.43 -13.60
N ILE A 380 -4.82 -12.27 -12.80
CA ILE A 380 -5.42 -13.12 -11.78
C ILE A 380 -4.76 -12.76 -10.44
N GLY A 381 -5.55 -12.28 -9.48
CA GLY A 381 -5.09 -11.84 -8.16
C GLY A 381 -4.71 -12.98 -7.22
N SER A 382 -4.17 -12.61 -6.08
CA SER A 382 -3.82 -13.55 -5.00
C SER A 382 -5.07 -14.23 -4.46
N TYR A 383 -4.99 -15.54 -4.20
CA TYR A 383 -6.11 -16.34 -3.69
C TYR A 383 -7.38 -16.34 -4.58
N ALA A 384 -7.30 -15.90 -5.83
CA ALA A 384 -8.47 -15.63 -6.68
C ALA A 384 -9.42 -16.83 -6.82
N PHE A 385 -8.89 -18.04 -6.92
CA PHE A 385 -9.64 -19.29 -7.02
C PHE A 385 -9.30 -20.28 -5.89
N GLN A 386 -8.79 -19.78 -4.77
CA GLN A 386 -8.46 -20.64 -3.64
C GLN A 386 -9.70 -21.42 -3.17
N GLY A 387 -9.54 -22.74 -3.03
CA GLY A 387 -10.63 -23.62 -2.58
C GLY A 387 -11.66 -23.97 -3.65
N CYS A 388 -11.51 -23.55 -4.91
CA CYS A 388 -12.34 -23.97 -6.04
C CYS A 388 -11.95 -25.38 -6.49
N ASN A 389 -12.29 -26.42 -5.71
CA ASN A 389 -11.85 -27.80 -5.95
C ASN A 389 -12.49 -28.46 -7.19
N GLY A 390 -13.45 -27.82 -7.82
CA GLY A 390 -13.99 -28.26 -9.11
C GLY A 390 -13.12 -27.89 -10.32
N ILE A 391 -12.07 -27.09 -10.13
CA ILE A 391 -11.07 -26.82 -11.16
C ILE A 391 -10.13 -28.03 -11.27
N GLU A 392 -10.41 -28.92 -12.21
CA GLU A 392 -9.62 -30.12 -12.46
C GLU A 392 -8.40 -29.85 -13.36
N LYS A 393 -8.47 -28.79 -14.17
CA LYS A 393 -7.41 -28.34 -15.07
C LYS A 393 -7.43 -26.83 -15.16
N VAL A 394 -6.26 -26.22 -15.11
CA VAL A 394 -6.08 -24.79 -15.41
C VAL A 394 -5.71 -24.62 -16.87
N THR A 395 -6.40 -23.74 -17.56
CA THR A 395 -6.07 -23.27 -18.90
C THR A 395 -6.06 -21.75 -18.86
N LEU A 396 -4.98 -21.15 -19.33
CA LEU A 396 -4.79 -19.70 -19.29
C LEU A 396 -4.78 -19.11 -20.69
N SER A 397 -5.31 -17.89 -20.82
CA SER A 397 -5.11 -17.09 -22.02
C SER A 397 -3.63 -16.71 -22.17
N PRO A 398 -3.09 -16.65 -23.40
CA PRO A 398 -1.74 -16.14 -23.63
C PRO A 398 -1.58 -14.63 -23.32
N THR A 399 -2.67 -13.94 -22.99
CA THR A 399 -2.66 -12.54 -22.56
C THR A 399 -2.37 -12.37 -21.06
N VAL A 400 -2.38 -13.46 -20.28
CA VAL A 400 -2.12 -13.40 -18.84
C VAL A 400 -0.67 -12.97 -18.59
N THR A 401 -0.53 -11.87 -17.87
CA THR A 401 0.78 -11.27 -17.49
C THR A 401 1.06 -11.35 -15.99
N HIS A 402 0.01 -11.60 -15.18
CA HIS A 402 0.14 -11.65 -13.73
C HIS A 402 -0.72 -12.76 -13.13
N ILE A 403 -0.12 -13.54 -12.23
CA ILE A 403 -0.83 -14.49 -11.36
C ILE A 403 -0.32 -14.31 -9.93
N GLY A 404 -1.22 -13.94 -9.05
CA GLY A 404 -0.95 -13.66 -7.64
C GLY A 404 -0.68 -14.92 -6.82
N GLU A 405 -0.38 -14.70 -5.55
CA GLU A 405 -0.05 -15.74 -4.57
C GLU A 405 -1.22 -16.69 -4.37
N TYR A 406 -0.94 -17.99 -4.32
CA TYR A 406 -1.94 -19.02 -4.00
C TYR A 406 -3.23 -18.95 -4.85
N ALA A 407 -3.17 -18.36 -6.05
CA ALA A 407 -4.34 -18.12 -6.88
C ALA A 407 -5.17 -19.38 -7.16
N PHE A 408 -4.54 -20.55 -7.27
CA PHE A 408 -5.17 -21.85 -7.50
C PHE A 408 -4.98 -22.85 -6.36
N GLU A 409 -4.68 -22.35 -5.15
CA GLU A 409 -4.46 -23.21 -3.99
C GLU A 409 -5.73 -24.00 -3.63
N SER A 410 -5.55 -25.25 -3.20
CA SER A 410 -6.65 -26.15 -2.85
C SER A 410 -7.64 -26.43 -4.01
N THR A 411 -7.21 -26.26 -5.25
CA THR A 411 -7.92 -26.75 -6.43
C THR A 411 -7.56 -28.22 -6.70
N LYS A 412 -8.44 -28.94 -7.41
CA LYS A 412 -8.16 -30.31 -7.83
C LYS A 412 -6.95 -30.40 -8.77
N ALA A 413 -6.77 -29.39 -9.63
CA ALA A 413 -5.63 -29.29 -10.52
C ALA A 413 -4.30 -29.24 -9.74
N GLN A 414 -4.19 -28.38 -8.73
CA GLN A 414 -2.98 -28.27 -7.88
C GLN A 414 -2.74 -29.56 -7.08
N THR A 415 -3.78 -30.09 -6.41
CA THR A 415 -3.65 -31.31 -5.61
C THR A 415 -3.17 -32.49 -6.46
N SER A 416 -3.71 -32.65 -7.67
CA SER A 416 -3.31 -33.71 -8.59
C SER A 416 -1.88 -33.52 -9.10
N PHE A 417 -1.47 -32.26 -9.36
CA PHE A 417 -0.09 -31.95 -9.70
C PHE A 417 0.87 -32.36 -8.58
N ILE A 418 0.62 -31.97 -7.33
CA ILE A 418 1.48 -32.26 -6.18
C ILE A 418 1.65 -33.76 -5.98
N GLU A 419 0.55 -34.52 -6.04
CA GLU A 419 0.57 -35.99 -5.93
C GLU A 419 1.38 -36.68 -7.02
N ALA A 420 1.37 -36.12 -8.24
CA ALA A 420 2.16 -36.61 -9.38
C ALA A 420 3.63 -36.23 -9.24
N ALA A 421 3.91 -34.96 -8.93
CA ALA A 421 5.25 -34.39 -8.81
C ALA A 421 6.07 -35.04 -7.69
N ALA A 422 5.42 -35.40 -6.57
CA ALA A 422 6.05 -36.12 -5.47
C ALA A 422 6.57 -37.53 -5.85
N LYS A 423 6.03 -38.11 -6.92
CA LYS A 423 6.43 -39.41 -7.45
C LYS A 423 7.32 -39.31 -8.69
N ALA A 424 7.52 -38.11 -9.19
CA ALA A 424 8.26 -37.85 -10.43
C ALA A 424 9.75 -38.17 -10.27
N THR A 425 10.31 -38.91 -11.22
CA THR A 425 11.73 -39.22 -11.29
C THR A 425 12.53 -38.17 -12.05
N GLU A 426 11.90 -37.46 -12.97
CA GLU A 426 12.52 -36.40 -13.77
C GLU A 426 12.12 -35.03 -13.23
N GLU A 427 13.08 -34.10 -13.22
CA GLU A 427 12.88 -32.74 -12.69
C GLU A 427 11.77 -31.99 -13.45
N LYS A 428 11.73 -32.13 -14.77
CA LYS A 428 10.71 -31.48 -15.63
C LYS A 428 9.27 -31.79 -15.21
N ASP A 429 9.01 -32.97 -14.65
CA ASP A 429 7.69 -33.43 -14.24
C ASP A 429 7.27 -32.87 -12.86
N ARG A 430 8.16 -32.08 -12.24
CA ARG A 430 7.95 -31.39 -10.96
C ARG A 430 7.55 -29.93 -11.10
N TYR A 431 7.36 -29.46 -12.35
CA TYR A 431 6.93 -28.09 -12.64
C TYR A 431 5.51 -28.06 -13.17
N TRP A 432 4.63 -27.30 -12.51
CA TRP A 432 3.28 -27.07 -13.02
C TRP A 432 3.29 -25.85 -13.93
N ILE A 433 3.45 -26.10 -15.22
CA ILE A 433 3.53 -25.08 -16.26
C ILE A 433 2.26 -25.11 -17.08
N VAL A 434 1.64 -23.95 -17.31
CA VAL A 434 0.49 -23.75 -18.18
C VAL A 434 0.83 -22.64 -19.17
N GLY A 435 0.97 -22.99 -20.45
CA GLY A 435 1.50 -22.07 -21.45
C GLY A 435 2.96 -21.73 -21.16
N ASP A 436 3.24 -20.46 -20.93
CA ASP A 436 4.54 -19.92 -20.53
C ASP A 436 4.61 -19.48 -19.04
N VAL A 437 3.61 -19.88 -18.24
CA VAL A 437 3.50 -19.54 -16.81
C VAL A 437 3.84 -20.75 -15.94
N LEU A 438 4.80 -20.61 -15.04
CA LEU A 438 5.07 -21.54 -13.95
C LEU A 438 4.13 -21.22 -12.77
N LEU A 439 3.13 -22.07 -12.55
CA LEU A 439 2.16 -21.92 -11.46
C LEU A 439 2.67 -22.44 -10.12
N SER A 440 3.45 -23.52 -10.13
CA SER A 440 4.05 -24.13 -8.93
C SER A 440 5.19 -25.06 -9.30
N ALA A 441 6.10 -25.28 -8.36
CA ALA A 441 7.14 -26.29 -8.50
C ALA A 441 7.26 -27.14 -7.23
N TYR A 442 7.53 -28.43 -7.42
CA TYR A 442 7.81 -29.38 -6.35
C TYR A 442 9.32 -29.65 -6.26
N VAL A 443 9.94 -29.27 -5.15
CA VAL A 443 11.36 -29.53 -4.89
C VAL A 443 11.49 -30.86 -4.14
N ALA A 444 12.21 -31.82 -4.72
CA ALA A 444 12.37 -33.13 -4.11
C ALA A 444 13.30 -33.09 -2.90
N GLU A 445 13.13 -34.03 -1.97
CA GLU A 445 14.01 -34.17 -0.83
C GLU A 445 15.47 -34.37 -1.28
N GLY A 446 16.37 -33.53 -0.75
CA GLY A 446 17.81 -33.55 -1.09
C GLY A 446 18.20 -32.86 -2.39
N GLN A 447 17.25 -32.24 -3.10
CA GLN A 447 17.55 -31.41 -4.27
C GLN A 447 18.21 -30.10 -3.81
N THR A 448 19.38 -29.77 -4.42
CA THR A 448 20.16 -28.57 -4.08
C THR A 448 20.15 -27.53 -5.18
N ALA A 449 19.72 -27.88 -6.38
CA ALA A 449 19.59 -26.97 -7.51
C ALA A 449 18.17 -27.02 -8.09
N VAL A 450 17.67 -25.88 -8.53
CA VAL A 450 16.38 -25.74 -9.23
C VAL A 450 16.63 -25.06 -10.57
N HIS A 451 16.21 -25.70 -11.66
CA HIS A 451 16.33 -25.18 -13.02
C HIS A 451 14.95 -24.85 -13.55
N ILE A 452 14.57 -23.58 -13.54
CA ILE A 452 13.31 -23.16 -14.16
C ILE A 452 13.40 -23.46 -15.65
N PRO A 453 12.42 -24.21 -16.22
CA PRO A 453 12.48 -24.66 -17.61
C PRO A 453 12.51 -23.52 -18.62
N GLU A 454 13.21 -23.74 -19.73
CA GLU A 454 13.20 -22.86 -20.90
C GLU A 454 11.78 -22.66 -21.43
N GLY A 455 11.46 -21.44 -21.85
CA GLY A 455 10.13 -21.04 -22.35
C GLY A 455 9.19 -20.55 -21.27
N VAL A 456 9.55 -20.63 -19.98
CA VAL A 456 8.81 -19.96 -18.92
C VAL A 456 9.10 -18.47 -18.99
N LYS A 457 8.02 -17.65 -19.09
CA LYS A 457 8.10 -16.19 -19.08
C LYS A 457 7.63 -15.59 -17.77
N ILE A 458 6.73 -16.26 -17.08
CA ILE A 458 6.12 -15.78 -15.84
C ILE A 458 6.28 -16.86 -14.77
N ILE A 459 6.79 -16.48 -13.61
CA ILE A 459 6.72 -17.28 -12.39
C ILE A 459 5.60 -16.68 -11.53
N ALA A 460 4.55 -17.46 -11.29
CA ALA A 460 3.40 -17.03 -10.49
C ALA A 460 3.78 -16.75 -9.04
N GLY A 461 2.95 -15.98 -8.36
CA GLY A 461 3.13 -15.72 -6.93
C GLY A 461 3.18 -17.02 -6.12
N SER A 462 4.12 -17.09 -5.17
CA SER A 462 4.36 -18.25 -4.29
C SER A 462 4.72 -19.56 -5.01
N ALA A 463 5.12 -19.54 -6.28
CA ALA A 463 5.37 -20.75 -7.08
C ALA A 463 6.44 -21.70 -6.48
N LEU A 464 7.44 -21.15 -5.78
CA LEU A 464 8.51 -21.89 -5.09
C LEU A 464 8.66 -21.41 -3.63
N CYS A 465 7.58 -20.98 -2.99
CA CYS A 465 7.62 -20.49 -1.61
C CYS A 465 8.08 -21.58 -0.63
N GLY A 466 9.15 -21.30 0.14
CA GLY A 466 9.70 -22.18 1.17
C GLY A 466 8.96 -22.07 2.51
N TRP A 467 7.88 -22.80 2.70
CA TRP A 467 7.21 -22.90 4.01
C TRP A 467 7.76 -24.07 4.81
N ASP A 468 8.44 -23.76 5.92
CA ASP A 468 8.72 -24.74 6.97
C ASP A 468 7.70 -24.52 8.10
N SER A 469 6.93 -25.56 8.42
CA SER A 469 5.97 -25.55 9.52
C SER A 469 6.61 -25.31 10.91
N ALA A 470 7.94 -25.34 11.01
CA ALA A 470 8.67 -25.09 12.27
C ALA A 470 8.81 -23.59 12.61
N TYR A 471 8.50 -22.69 11.68
CA TYR A 471 8.60 -21.23 11.84
C TYR A 471 7.30 -20.50 11.49
N ALA A 472 6.14 -21.16 11.60
CA ALA A 472 4.89 -20.41 11.68
C ALA A 472 4.98 -19.50 12.91
N PRO A 473 4.87 -18.16 12.78
CA PRO A 473 4.78 -17.32 13.96
C PRO A 473 3.61 -17.84 14.79
N GLU A 474 3.80 -17.95 16.12
CA GLU A 474 2.80 -18.47 17.08
C GLU A 474 1.45 -17.72 17.03
N ASP A 475 1.30 -16.73 16.17
CA ASP A 475 0.15 -15.84 16.08
C ASP A 475 -0.67 -15.98 14.78
N THR A 476 -0.48 -17.05 13.99
CA THR A 476 -1.44 -17.41 12.93
C THR A 476 -2.50 -18.38 13.50
N THR A 477 -3.23 -17.93 14.50
CA THR A 477 -4.43 -18.60 14.98
C THR A 477 -5.47 -18.66 13.88
N GLY A 478 -5.48 -19.77 13.13
CA GLY A 478 -6.49 -20.06 12.12
C GLY A 478 -6.04 -20.83 10.89
N LEU A 479 -4.74 -20.97 10.61
CA LEU A 479 -4.25 -21.65 9.41
C LEU A 479 -3.52 -22.99 9.68
N SER A 480 -3.47 -23.47 10.92
CA SER A 480 -2.66 -24.64 11.29
C SER A 480 -3.28 -26.01 10.93
N ASP A 481 -4.54 -26.07 10.47
CA ASP A 481 -5.23 -27.35 10.24
C ASP A 481 -5.89 -27.51 8.86
N SER A 482 -5.85 -26.47 8.03
CA SER A 482 -6.31 -26.57 6.66
C SER A 482 -5.23 -27.25 5.83
N GLY A 483 -5.28 -28.58 5.64
CA GLY A 483 -4.61 -29.38 4.61
C GLY A 483 -3.57 -28.75 3.66
N VAL A 484 -2.99 -27.61 4.03
CA VAL A 484 -1.89 -26.95 3.33
C VAL A 484 -0.76 -27.94 3.38
N SER A 485 -0.67 -28.66 2.31
CA SER A 485 0.28 -29.71 2.10
C SER A 485 1.64 -29.18 2.51
N LYS A 486 2.32 -29.98 3.30
CA LYS A 486 3.73 -29.98 3.54
C LYS A 486 4.48 -29.83 2.22
N PHE A 487 4.51 -28.61 1.67
CA PHE A 487 5.51 -28.26 0.67
C PHE A 487 6.82 -28.26 1.42
N ASN A 488 7.48 -29.40 1.39
CA ASN A 488 8.79 -29.59 1.93
C ASN A 488 9.77 -28.98 0.92
N ILE A 489 9.70 -27.65 0.72
CA ILE A 489 10.79 -26.93 0.08
C ILE A 489 11.85 -26.88 1.16
N THR A 490 12.71 -27.82 1.09
CA THR A 490 13.79 -27.95 2.03
C THR A 490 14.68 -26.72 1.87
N ASN A 491 15.05 -26.11 2.97
CA ASN A 491 16.14 -25.14 3.13
C ASN A 491 17.49 -25.71 2.65
N LYS A 492 17.54 -26.36 1.48
CA LYS A 492 18.72 -27.03 0.94
C LYS A 492 19.00 -26.62 -0.51
N VAL A 493 18.10 -25.87 -1.16
CA VAL A 493 18.35 -25.34 -2.49
C VAL A 493 19.35 -24.20 -2.39
N THR A 494 20.54 -24.41 -2.92
CA THR A 494 21.63 -23.42 -2.94
C THR A 494 21.77 -22.74 -4.29
N GLU A 495 21.25 -23.36 -5.35
CA GLU A 495 21.40 -22.89 -6.72
C GLU A 495 20.02 -22.72 -7.39
N LEU A 496 19.76 -21.52 -7.93
CA LEU A 496 18.55 -21.20 -8.69
C LEU A 496 18.96 -20.72 -10.08
N TYR A 497 18.49 -21.43 -11.11
CA TYR A 497 18.73 -21.09 -12.51
C TYR A 497 17.46 -20.57 -13.15
N LEU A 498 17.49 -19.31 -13.61
CA LEU A 498 16.40 -18.63 -14.30
C LEU A 498 16.69 -18.60 -15.80
N PRO A 499 15.72 -18.96 -16.68
CA PRO A 499 15.95 -18.99 -18.12
C PRO A 499 15.97 -17.59 -18.72
N GLU A 500 16.74 -17.39 -19.79
CA GLU A 500 16.54 -16.24 -20.67
C GLU A 500 15.12 -16.34 -21.30
N GLY A 501 14.43 -15.19 -21.40
CA GLY A 501 13.04 -15.13 -21.78
C GLY A 501 12.07 -14.98 -20.61
N LEU A 502 12.51 -15.14 -19.36
CA LEU A 502 11.72 -14.84 -18.17
C LEU A 502 11.48 -13.32 -18.10
N GLU A 503 10.21 -12.92 -18.02
CA GLU A 503 9.77 -11.52 -18.03
C GLU A 503 9.28 -11.06 -16.64
N SER A 504 8.73 -11.97 -15.82
CA SER A 504 8.13 -11.62 -14.53
C SER A 504 8.35 -12.70 -13.45
N ILE A 505 8.71 -12.25 -12.26
CA ILE A 505 8.75 -13.02 -11.01
C ILE A 505 7.65 -12.48 -10.11
N GLY A 506 6.65 -13.29 -9.78
CA GLY A 506 5.49 -12.91 -8.97
C GLY A 506 5.81 -12.71 -7.49
N ASN A 507 4.83 -12.18 -6.78
CA ASN A 507 4.94 -11.95 -5.35
C ASN A 507 5.26 -13.23 -4.58
N MET A 508 6.17 -13.16 -3.60
CA MET A 508 6.58 -14.29 -2.77
C MET A 508 7.09 -15.52 -3.55
N ALA A 509 7.45 -15.40 -4.84
CA ALA A 509 7.79 -16.53 -5.71
C ALA A 509 8.91 -17.43 -5.12
N PHE A 510 9.90 -16.84 -4.48
CA PHE A 510 11.03 -17.51 -3.81
C PHE A 510 11.11 -17.19 -2.31
N PHE A 511 9.98 -16.85 -1.71
CA PHE A 511 9.88 -16.52 -0.30
C PHE A 511 10.48 -17.60 0.60
N ARG A 512 11.42 -17.21 1.49
CA ARG A 512 12.11 -18.13 2.44
C ARG A 512 12.93 -19.26 1.79
N MET A 513 13.41 -19.11 0.58
CA MET A 513 14.42 -20.00 0.03
C MET A 513 15.80 -19.66 0.65
N ALA A 514 15.93 -19.95 1.94
CA ALA A 514 16.97 -19.41 2.80
C ALA A 514 18.41 -19.76 2.38
N CYS A 515 18.62 -20.88 1.69
CA CYS A 515 19.96 -21.37 1.30
C CYS A 515 20.42 -20.94 -0.10
N ILE A 516 19.62 -20.21 -0.87
CA ILE A 516 20.07 -19.70 -2.17
C ILE A 516 21.23 -18.72 -1.93
N GLU A 517 22.37 -18.95 -2.59
CA GLU A 517 23.57 -18.13 -2.42
C GLU A 517 23.71 -17.05 -3.49
N THR A 518 23.29 -17.33 -4.71
CA THR A 518 23.40 -16.42 -5.86
C THR A 518 22.18 -16.51 -6.76
N VAL A 519 21.82 -15.40 -7.38
CA VAL A 519 20.79 -15.33 -8.42
C VAL A 519 21.30 -14.48 -9.57
N ASP A 520 21.28 -15.05 -10.78
CA ASP A 520 21.49 -14.33 -12.03
C ASP A 520 20.13 -14.03 -12.67
N LEU A 521 19.77 -12.75 -12.69
CA LEU A 521 18.52 -12.28 -13.28
C LEU A 521 18.68 -12.18 -14.80
N PRO A 522 17.79 -12.79 -15.60
CA PRO A 522 17.91 -12.73 -17.05
C PRO A 522 17.71 -11.33 -17.59
N SER A 523 18.30 -11.06 -18.75
CA SER A 523 18.23 -9.74 -19.39
C SER A 523 16.80 -9.34 -19.82
N THR A 524 15.91 -10.32 -19.95
CA THR A 524 14.50 -10.12 -20.33
C THR A 524 13.58 -9.77 -19.16
N LEU A 525 14.07 -9.90 -17.90
CA LEU A 525 13.27 -9.69 -16.70
C LEU A 525 12.87 -8.21 -16.55
N ARG A 526 11.58 -7.96 -16.34
CA ARG A 526 10.97 -6.64 -16.17
C ARG A 526 10.38 -6.40 -14.79
N VAL A 527 9.87 -7.47 -14.15
CA VAL A 527 9.14 -7.35 -12.88
C VAL A 527 9.68 -8.33 -11.84
N ILE A 528 10.00 -7.82 -10.67
CA ILE A 528 10.20 -8.60 -9.44
C ILE A 528 9.13 -8.14 -8.46
N GLY A 529 8.19 -9.01 -8.13
CA GLY A 529 7.05 -8.73 -7.26
C GLY A 529 7.42 -8.56 -5.79
N ALA A 530 6.42 -8.16 -5.01
CA ALA A 530 6.57 -7.94 -3.57
C ALA A 530 6.99 -9.23 -2.84
N ASN A 531 7.93 -9.11 -1.89
CA ASN A 531 8.45 -10.22 -1.08
C ASN A 531 9.08 -11.36 -1.90
N ALA A 532 9.42 -11.17 -3.18
CA ALA A 532 9.83 -12.27 -4.07
C ALA A 532 11.01 -13.09 -3.53
N PHE A 533 12.01 -12.45 -2.92
CA PHE A 533 13.18 -13.07 -2.25
C PHE A 533 13.24 -12.77 -0.74
N TYR A 534 12.07 -12.52 -0.13
CA TYR A 534 12.00 -12.24 1.31
C TYR A 534 12.54 -13.41 2.13
N PHE A 535 13.44 -13.15 3.11
CA PHE A 535 14.12 -14.17 3.94
C PHE A 535 14.99 -15.17 3.15
N CYS A 536 15.55 -14.80 1.99
CA CYS A 536 16.64 -15.55 1.35
C CYS A 536 17.96 -15.24 2.08
N THR A 537 18.14 -15.78 3.28
CA THR A 537 19.17 -15.33 4.24
C THR A 537 20.60 -15.53 3.77
N GLU A 538 20.89 -16.56 2.95
CA GLU A 538 22.23 -16.85 2.40
C GLU A 538 22.47 -16.15 1.05
N LEU A 539 21.49 -15.44 0.50
CA LEU A 539 21.63 -14.74 -0.78
C LEU A 539 22.66 -13.60 -0.66
N ALA A 540 23.84 -13.86 -1.17
CA ALA A 540 25.00 -12.97 -1.09
C ALA A 540 25.17 -12.07 -2.33
N ASN A 541 24.76 -12.56 -3.51
CA ASN A 541 24.94 -11.87 -4.78
C ASN A 541 23.68 -11.98 -5.66
N VAL A 542 23.29 -10.84 -6.23
CA VAL A 542 22.30 -10.75 -7.30
C VAL A 542 22.94 -10.00 -8.45
N THR A 543 22.89 -10.57 -9.65
CA THR A 543 23.48 -9.99 -10.88
C THR A 543 22.45 -9.97 -12.00
N GLY A 544 22.72 -9.23 -13.08
CA GLY A 544 21.81 -9.14 -14.23
C GLY A 544 20.61 -8.20 -14.04
N GLY A 545 19.54 -8.44 -14.79
CA GLY A 545 18.29 -7.70 -14.69
C GLY A 545 18.35 -6.27 -15.23
N GLU A 546 19.17 -5.98 -16.24
CA GLU A 546 19.44 -4.62 -16.75
C GLU A 546 18.17 -3.91 -17.31
N ASN A 547 17.11 -4.68 -17.64
CA ASN A 547 15.85 -4.18 -18.16
C ASN A 547 14.70 -4.23 -17.14
N LEU A 548 15.02 -4.44 -15.86
CA LEU A 548 14.04 -4.45 -14.77
C LEU A 548 13.32 -3.09 -14.69
N GLN A 549 11.99 -3.10 -14.66
CA GLN A 549 11.14 -1.92 -14.62
C GLN A 549 10.47 -1.74 -13.26
N GLU A 550 10.12 -2.84 -12.61
CA GLU A 550 9.44 -2.88 -11.32
C GLU A 550 10.20 -3.72 -10.31
N LEU A 551 10.41 -3.17 -9.11
CA LEU A 551 10.95 -3.87 -7.95
C LEU A 551 9.99 -3.66 -6.77
N GLY A 552 9.24 -4.69 -6.40
CA GLY A 552 8.13 -4.64 -5.45
C GLY A 552 8.55 -4.44 -3.99
N ASP A 553 7.56 -4.17 -3.16
CA ASP A 553 7.73 -3.98 -1.72
C ASP A 553 8.41 -5.19 -1.06
N TYR A 554 9.37 -4.93 -0.16
CA TYR A 554 10.08 -5.97 0.60
C TYR A 554 10.78 -7.03 -0.27
N ALA A 555 11.03 -6.80 -1.56
CA ALA A 555 11.48 -7.82 -2.51
C ALA A 555 12.73 -8.59 -2.05
N PHE A 556 13.70 -7.95 -1.40
CA PHE A 556 14.92 -8.54 -0.83
C PHE A 556 15.02 -8.34 0.68
N CYS A 557 13.90 -8.14 1.36
CA CYS A 557 13.89 -7.93 2.81
C CYS A 557 14.42 -9.17 3.55
N TYR A 558 15.24 -8.96 4.56
CA TYR A 558 15.96 -10.00 5.32
C TYR A 558 16.88 -10.92 4.48
N CYS A 559 17.41 -10.45 3.35
CA CYS A 559 18.56 -11.09 2.68
C CYS A 559 19.84 -10.75 3.44
N THR A 560 20.05 -11.40 4.59
CA THR A 560 21.09 -11.02 5.56
C THR A 560 22.52 -11.15 5.06
N SER A 561 22.78 -12.01 4.06
CA SER A 561 24.09 -12.21 3.43
C SER A 561 24.35 -11.27 2.24
N LEU A 562 23.35 -10.53 1.77
CA LEU A 562 23.48 -9.64 0.61
C LEU A 562 24.47 -8.51 0.92
N THR A 563 25.53 -8.40 0.12
CA THR A 563 26.63 -7.46 0.39
C THR A 563 26.59 -6.21 -0.47
N ARG A 564 26.00 -6.29 -1.66
CA ARG A 564 25.91 -5.24 -2.65
C ARG A 564 24.65 -5.43 -3.51
N PHE A 565 24.01 -4.32 -3.89
CA PHE A 565 22.93 -4.37 -4.87
C PHE A 565 23.01 -3.15 -5.81
N GLN A 566 22.74 -3.40 -7.09
CA GLN A 566 22.61 -2.35 -8.08
C GLN A 566 21.17 -2.34 -8.62
N ILE A 567 20.42 -1.29 -8.31
CA ILE A 567 19.10 -1.08 -8.89
C ILE A 567 19.32 -0.55 -10.31
N PRO A 568 18.83 -1.25 -11.35
CA PRO A 568 19.04 -0.84 -12.74
C PRO A 568 18.41 0.53 -13.04
N ASP A 569 19.01 1.27 -13.97
CA ASP A 569 18.49 2.58 -14.42
C ASP A 569 17.13 2.49 -15.13
N SER A 570 16.71 1.29 -15.52
CA SER A 570 15.41 1.00 -16.14
C SER A 570 14.25 0.94 -15.14
N VAL A 571 14.53 0.83 -13.83
CA VAL A 571 13.50 0.75 -12.79
C VAL A 571 12.76 2.08 -12.68
N THR A 572 11.46 2.04 -12.94
CA THR A 572 10.53 3.17 -12.83
C THR A 572 9.60 3.03 -11.63
N GLU A 573 9.33 1.80 -11.19
CA GLU A 573 8.50 1.49 -10.03
C GLU A 573 9.35 0.82 -8.96
N LEU A 574 9.53 1.50 -7.83
CA LEU A 574 10.35 1.03 -6.72
C LEU A 574 9.52 0.97 -5.45
N GLY A 575 9.34 -0.22 -4.95
CA GLY A 575 8.59 -0.51 -3.73
C GLY A 575 9.27 -0.03 -2.45
N ALA A 576 8.52 -0.12 -1.38
CA ALA A 576 8.95 0.22 -0.03
C ALA A 576 9.76 -0.90 0.63
N ASN A 577 10.66 -0.55 1.56
CA ASN A 577 11.34 -1.49 2.47
C ASN A 577 12.11 -2.62 1.77
N VAL A 578 12.53 -2.40 0.53
CA VAL A 578 13.12 -3.44 -0.34
C VAL A 578 14.27 -4.18 0.33
N PHE A 579 15.11 -3.49 1.12
CA PHE A 579 16.33 -4.03 1.75
C PHE A 579 16.28 -4.01 3.28
N VAL A 580 15.12 -3.85 3.90
CA VAL A 580 14.99 -3.94 5.37
C VAL A 580 15.55 -5.28 5.85
N GLY A 581 16.31 -5.29 6.92
CA GLY A 581 16.93 -6.52 7.47
C GLY A 581 18.17 -7.02 6.73
N CYS A 582 18.65 -6.34 5.68
CA CYS A 582 19.88 -6.73 4.97
C CYS A 582 21.14 -6.34 5.75
N SER A 583 21.43 -7.04 6.83
CA SER A 583 22.47 -6.66 7.81
C SER A 583 23.91 -6.67 7.26
N SER A 584 24.19 -7.41 6.20
CA SER A 584 25.50 -7.45 5.54
C SER A 584 25.65 -6.49 4.37
N LEU A 585 24.58 -5.78 4.00
CA LEU A 585 24.55 -4.89 2.84
C LEU A 585 25.47 -3.67 3.07
N LYS A 586 26.48 -3.53 2.23
CA LYS A 586 27.52 -2.47 2.34
C LYS A 586 27.35 -1.37 1.34
N THR A 587 26.84 -1.69 0.14
CA THR A 587 26.82 -0.78 -0.99
C THR A 587 25.55 -0.94 -1.81
N VAL A 588 24.89 0.16 -2.09
CA VAL A 588 23.73 0.21 -3.02
C VAL A 588 23.95 1.28 -4.06
N TYR A 589 23.59 0.95 -5.31
CA TYR A 589 23.55 1.90 -6.43
C TYR A 589 22.08 2.17 -6.76
N LEU A 590 21.69 3.43 -6.71
CA LEU A 590 20.32 3.88 -7.02
C LEU A 590 20.21 4.29 -8.50
N PRO A 591 19.05 4.07 -9.14
CA PRO A 591 18.85 4.38 -10.55
C PRO A 591 18.80 5.89 -10.81
N LYS A 592 19.09 6.29 -12.03
CA LYS A 592 19.06 7.71 -12.46
C LYS A 592 17.64 8.28 -12.54
N THR A 593 16.66 7.41 -12.75
CA THR A 593 15.25 7.75 -13.02
C THR A 593 14.37 7.67 -11.77
N LEU A 594 14.97 7.57 -10.58
CA LEU A 594 14.24 7.32 -9.35
C LEU A 594 13.18 8.40 -9.09
N GLU A 595 11.92 8.05 -9.18
CA GLU A 595 10.84 8.74 -8.50
C GLU A 595 10.84 8.30 -7.03
N ALA A 596 10.55 9.21 -6.09
CA ALA A 596 10.65 8.90 -4.67
C ALA A 596 9.79 7.67 -4.33
N PRO A 597 10.35 6.61 -3.70
CA PRO A 597 9.56 5.49 -3.22
C PRO A 597 8.57 5.99 -2.16
N ALA A 598 7.47 5.25 -2.00
CA ALA A 598 6.43 5.59 -1.02
C ALA A 598 6.95 5.59 0.44
N SER A 599 8.06 4.91 0.72
CA SER A 599 8.72 4.89 2.03
C SER A 599 10.23 4.60 1.89
N SER A 600 10.94 4.55 3.02
CA SER A 600 12.36 4.19 3.06
C SER A 600 12.63 2.82 2.43
N LEU A 601 13.77 2.66 1.77
CA LEU A 601 14.27 1.37 1.27
C LEU A 601 14.96 0.54 2.35
N PHE A 602 15.41 1.19 3.42
CA PHE A 602 16.28 0.65 4.47
C PHE A 602 15.73 0.99 5.84
N ASP A 603 16.18 0.26 6.86
CA ASP A 603 15.98 0.59 8.26
C ASP A 603 17.29 0.46 9.07
N GLU A 604 17.22 0.68 10.37
CA GLU A 604 18.37 0.60 11.28
C GLU A 604 19.01 -0.80 11.35
N THR A 605 18.34 -1.85 10.86
CA THR A 605 18.88 -3.21 10.79
C THR A 605 19.90 -3.39 9.67
N CYS A 606 19.94 -2.49 8.67
CA CYS A 606 20.98 -2.41 7.64
C CYS A 606 22.32 -1.91 8.21
N SER A 607 22.76 -2.48 9.31
CA SER A 607 23.87 -1.99 10.14
C SER A 607 25.25 -1.94 9.48
N SER A 608 25.42 -2.65 8.36
CA SER A 608 26.67 -2.67 7.57
C SER A 608 26.68 -1.68 6.41
N LEU A 609 25.56 -1.00 6.13
CA LEU A 609 25.44 -0.09 5.01
C LEU A 609 26.33 1.14 5.22
N ALA A 610 27.34 1.27 4.38
CA ALA A 610 28.36 2.30 4.49
C ALA A 610 28.35 3.28 3.31
N GLN A 611 27.86 2.85 2.15
CA GLN A 611 27.99 3.59 0.91
C GLN A 611 26.74 3.49 0.03
N ILE A 612 26.20 4.62 -0.39
CA ILE A 612 25.16 4.71 -1.42
C ILE A 612 25.67 5.57 -2.57
N TYR A 613 25.54 5.04 -3.78
CA TYR A 613 25.83 5.76 -5.01
C TYR A 613 24.54 6.28 -5.64
N VAL A 614 24.47 7.57 -5.87
CA VAL A 614 23.27 8.27 -6.34
C VAL A 614 23.60 9.17 -7.50
N ASN A 615 22.78 9.18 -8.55
CA ASN A 615 22.90 10.19 -9.58
C ASN A 615 22.59 11.59 -9.02
N ALA A 616 23.38 12.59 -9.40
CA ALA A 616 23.26 13.97 -8.90
C ALA A 616 21.86 14.59 -9.14
N SER A 617 21.10 14.11 -10.11
CA SER A 617 19.73 14.57 -10.40
C SER A 617 18.71 14.18 -9.31
N VAL A 618 19.00 13.12 -8.54
CA VAL A 618 18.10 12.58 -7.49
C VAL A 618 18.37 13.21 -6.10
N ARG A 619 19.38 14.07 -6.00
CA ARG A 619 19.88 14.65 -4.75
C ARG A 619 18.81 15.19 -3.78
N PRO A 620 17.74 15.87 -4.22
CA PRO A 620 16.74 16.41 -3.29
C PRO A 620 15.88 15.34 -2.59
N ARG A 621 15.89 14.09 -3.07
CA ARG A 621 14.98 13.01 -2.62
C ARG A 621 15.67 11.96 -1.76
N ILE A 622 17.01 12.03 -1.63
CA ILE A 622 17.82 11.01 -0.94
C ILE A 622 17.41 10.81 0.52
N TYR A 623 16.92 11.85 1.18
CA TYR A 623 16.51 11.80 2.59
C TYR A 623 15.34 10.85 2.84
N PHE A 624 14.39 10.74 1.91
CA PHE A 624 13.27 9.80 2.00
C PHE A 624 13.72 8.34 1.85
N ILE A 625 14.73 8.13 1.00
CA ILE A 625 15.27 6.80 0.69
C ILE A 625 16.04 6.22 1.87
N LEU A 626 16.77 7.08 2.60
CA LEU A 626 17.65 6.67 3.69
C LEU A 626 16.92 6.45 5.03
N GLY A 627 15.76 7.09 5.21
CA GLY A 627 15.02 7.00 6.48
C GLY A 627 15.92 7.31 7.69
N PRO A 628 15.93 6.46 8.74
CA PRO A 628 16.71 6.69 9.96
C PRO A 628 18.24 6.65 9.78
N LEU A 629 18.75 6.19 8.64
CA LEU A 629 20.20 6.01 8.41
C LEU A 629 20.92 7.26 7.89
N GLN A 630 20.25 8.38 7.73
CA GLN A 630 20.76 9.60 7.10
C GLN A 630 22.11 10.10 7.64
N GLN A 631 22.39 9.91 8.91
CA GLN A 631 23.60 10.43 9.59
C GLN A 631 24.79 9.46 9.54
N ALA A 632 24.59 8.21 9.17
CA ALA A 632 25.59 7.14 9.26
C ALA A 632 26.20 6.73 7.92
N ILE A 633 25.67 7.20 6.80
CA ILE A 633 25.99 6.66 5.46
C ILE A 633 26.66 7.71 4.59
N ASN A 634 27.74 7.31 3.90
CA ASN A 634 28.34 8.13 2.86
C ASN A 634 27.48 8.08 1.59
N VAL A 635 27.12 9.24 1.07
CA VAL A 635 26.39 9.36 -0.19
C VAL A 635 27.31 9.96 -1.23
N ASP A 636 27.71 9.16 -2.22
CA ASP A 636 28.49 9.62 -3.36
C ASP A 636 27.59 9.93 -4.55
N TYR A 637 27.68 11.16 -5.01
CA TYR A 637 26.93 11.64 -6.18
C TYR A 637 27.76 11.49 -7.45
N TYR A 638 27.29 10.66 -8.38
CA TYR A 638 27.88 10.57 -9.70
C TYR A 638 27.07 11.34 -10.76
N LYS A 639 27.72 11.74 -11.87
CA LYS A 639 27.13 12.53 -12.95
C LYS A 639 26.47 11.63 -14.02
#